data_7e6c0840ee09ec3fd12f4c4f27d77ffa
#
_entry.id   7e6c0840ee09ec3fd12f4c4f27d77ffa
#
_cell.length_a   1.000
_cell.length_b   1.000
_cell.length_c   1.000
_cell.angle_alpha   90.00
_cell.angle_beta   90.00
_cell.angle_gamma   90.00
#
_symmetry.space_group_name_H-M   'P 1'
#
loop_
_entity.id
_entity.type
_entity.pdbx_description
1 polymer ?
#
loop_
_entity_poly.entity_id
_entity_poly.type
_entity_poly.pdbx_seq_one_letter_code
_entity_poly.pdbx_strand_id
1 'polypeptide(L)'
;MAFTQFKHSGTLNPEISVCEKKHSSFAEKAAEEGIVLLKNENILPISLSASVALLGIGADKTVKGGIGSGDVNNRQNITIYEGMEESGIRITSRDWLDDYEHRYQKARLIWKEKILEEAKHVNNPFDAYASNPFIMPEGRPVSEMDIQEAEIVVYVISRISGEGKDRRLEKGDYYLSEREEKDILFLNSRSVPIVLLINAGGPVELTDILEKAQWIKGILNISQLGQEGGRAVARILLGEAVPSGKLTTTWAKKYADVPFAENFSYLNGNLELEEYKEGIYVGYRYFDSFGVKPLFPFGFGLSYTDFKIQFCSIEIDKDKIAVNVSVENIGNTFAGREVVQVYVSLPRGRIEKEYHRLVGYAKTNVLKPGEKQELKILFDGKTIASFFEDANAWIVETGKYGLWIGNNSANLKLEAFINVNQDVVLEQTQKLEALVELSEKMEASKNVKAAEKQLEKSRNADFPTIQFEALQRKQKAGNVDRESLAMGNSLEILAEELPVEELIPLLYGNTGGISSNLGAAGIKVPGSAGETSEALYEKYGVPVLIMADGPAGIRLQRSYEVNRENDSVYGIGVLGSLENGFLVTEKPHQNADTYYQYCTAFPVGTALAQSWNRQLLKEFGEMIAEEMEKFGVNLWLAPGMNIHRNPLCGRNFEYYSEDPLLAGSLAAAVTKGVQSKAGCGVTIKHFACNNQEDNRMGVDVHLSERTLREIYCRGFEIAIKESKPVAIMSSYNLVNGVHAANSKDLCTRIVRDEWGFEGVIMSDWNTTEPEDGSIPWKCTAAGNDIIMPGSENDHKSILDGYRSGKLSEEEIRICARRVLKLIDKLRSSYLVMSK
;
A
#
# COMPACT_ATOMS: atom_id res chain seq x y z
N MET A 1 -21.00 -34.01 -1.69
CA MET A 1 -21.86 -33.12 -0.88
C MET A 1 -21.91 -31.78 -1.59
N ALA A 2 -23.10 -31.26 -1.86
CA ALA A 2 -23.23 -29.97 -2.54
C ALA A 2 -22.69 -28.86 -1.64
N PHE A 3 -21.77 -28.06 -2.16
CA PHE A 3 -21.33 -26.85 -1.51
C PHE A 3 -22.55 -25.94 -1.30
N THR A 4 -22.75 -25.44 -0.10
CA THR A 4 -23.64 -24.30 0.10
C THR A 4 -22.92 -23.09 -0.47
N GLN A 5 -22.89 -22.94 -1.81
CA GLN A 5 -22.69 -21.65 -2.40
C GLN A 5 -23.80 -20.78 -1.84
N PHE A 6 -23.44 -19.64 -1.25
CA PHE A 6 -24.43 -18.60 -1.03
C PHE A 6 -25.07 -18.33 -2.36
N LYS A 7 -26.40 -18.50 -2.47
CA LYS A 7 -27.12 -18.26 -3.72
C LYS A 7 -26.89 -16.83 -4.17
N HIS A 8 -26.85 -15.92 -3.18
CA HIS A 8 -26.58 -14.50 -3.35
C HIS A 8 -25.71 -13.99 -2.20
N SER A 9 -24.70 -13.18 -2.51
CA SER A 9 -23.81 -12.53 -1.53
C SER A 9 -24.55 -11.42 -0.78
N GLY A 10 -24.21 -11.21 0.50
CA GLY A 10 -24.80 -10.14 1.30
C GLY A 10 -26.02 -10.54 2.14
N THR A 11 -26.80 -9.57 2.55
CA THR A 11 -27.94 -9.75 3.44
C THR A 11 -29.16 -8.95 2.95
N LEU A 12 -30.36 -9.48 3.18
CA LEU A 12 -31.63 -8.75 2.96
C LEU A 12 -31.93 -7.71 4.05
N ASN A 13 -31.24 -7.78 5.20
CA ASN A 13 -31.43 -6.83 6.29
C ASN A 13 -30.52 -5.58 6.10
N PRO A 14 -31.08 -4.36 5.91
CA PRO A 14 -30.31 -3.13 5.77
C PRO A 14 -29.70 -2.60 7.08
N GLU A 15 -30.07 -3.16 8.24
CA GLU A 15 -29.60 -2.69 9.55
C GLU A 15 -28.09 -2.91 9.76
N ILE A 16 -27.48 -2.05 10.60
CA ILE A 16 -26.06 -2.14 10.92
C ILE A 16 -25.81 -3.43 11.74
N SER A 17 -25.02 -4.32 11.18
CA SER A 17 -24.69 -5.61 11.81
C SER A 17 -23.68 -5.45 12.96
N VAL A 18 -23.56 -6.48 13.79
CA VAL A 18 -22.52 -6.54 14.84
C VAL A 18 -21.11 -6.49 14.25
N CYS A 19 -20.92 -7.12 13.08
CA CYS A 19 -19.65 -7.10 12.35
C CYS A 19 -19.29 -5.67 11.91
N GLU A 20 -20.23 -4.92 11.30
CA GLU A 20 -19.99 -3.52 10.91
C GLU A 20 -19.61 -2.65 12.11
N LYS A 21 -20.28 -2.78 13.26
CA LYS A 21 -19.95 -2.03 14.49
C LYS A 21 -18.53 -2.34 15.00
N LYS A 22 -18.15 -3.62 15.01
CA LYS A 22 -16.81 -4.07 15.40
C LYS A 22 -15.74 -3.48 14.48
N HIS A 23 -15.95 -3.56 13.17
CA HIS A 23 -15.01 -3.07 12.17
C HIS A 23 -14.90 -1.54 12.17
N SER A 24 -16.02 -0.84 12.36
CA SER A 24 -16.04 0.62 12.54
C SER A 24 -15.20 1.06 13.74
N SER A 25 -15.38 0.41 14.91
CA SER A 25 -14.55 0.69 16.10
C SER A 25 -13.07 0.40 15.86
N PHE A 26 -12.75 -0.66 15.12
CA PHE A 26 -11.36 -0.95 14.74
C PHE A 26 -10.80 0.07 13.74
N ALA A 27 -11.59 0.51 12.77
CA ALA A 27 -11.19 1.53 11.79
C ALA A 27 -10.85 2.86 12.47
N GLU A 28 -11.64 3.27 13.48
CA GLU A 28 -11.35 4.45 14.32
C GLU A 28 -10.00 4.31 15.05
N LYS A 29 -9.78 3.19 15.75
CA LYS A 29 -8.50 2.88 16.42
C LYS A 29 -7.31 2.90 15.45
N ALA A 30 -7.47 2.29 14.27
CA ALA A 30 -6.42 2.24 13.25
C ALA A 30 -6.11 3.65 12.70
N ALA A 31 -7.13 4.48 12.54
CA ALA A 31 -7.00 5.88 12.13
C ALA A 31 -6.22 6.70 13.18
N GLU A 32 -6.57 6.56 14.47
CA GLU A 32 -5.83 7.22 15.57
C GLU A 32 -4.33 6.87 15.56
N GLU A 33 -3.99 5.58 15.38
CA GLU A 33 -2.58 5.14 15.35
C GLU A 33 -1.83 5.56 14.09
N GLY A 34 -2.56 5.86 12.99
CA GLY A 34 -2.01 6.30 11.72
C GLY A 34 -1.77 7.82 11.62
N ILE A 35 -2.40 8.63 12.47
CA ILE A 35 -2.19 10.09 12.48
C ILE A 35 -0.80 10.44 12.98
N VAL A 36 -0.09 11.29 12.22
CA VAL A 36 1.28 11.75 12.55
C VAL A 36 1.27 13.21 12.96
N LEU A 37 1.70 13.49 14.18
CA LEU A 37 1.90 14.86 14.66
C LEU A 37 3.27 15.37 14.17
N LEU A 38 3.26 16.35 13.25
CA LEU A 38 4.45 16.91 12.61
C LEU A 38 4.99 18.16 13.32
N LYS A 39 4.09 18.93 13.92
CA LYS A 39 4.44 20.16 14.66
C LYS A 39 3.46 20.38 15.82
N ASN A 40 3.97 20.78 16.99
CA ASN A 40 3.15 21.22 18.11
C ASN A 40 3.89 22.26 18.95
N GLU A 41 3.50 23.52 18.83
CA GLU A 41 3.99 24.61 19.67
C GLU A 41 3.02 24.86 20.84
N ASN A 42 2.72 23.82 21.62
CA ASN A 42 1.82 23.84 22.79
C ASN A 42 0.36 24.24 22.47
N ILE A 43 -0.11 24.01 21.25
CA ILE A 43 -1.49 24.28 20.86
C ILE A 43 -2.36 23.02 21.00
N LEU A 44 -1.76 21.85 20.87
CA LEU A 44 -2.44 20.57 20.98
C LEU A 44 -2.03 19.86 22.27
N PRO A 45 -2.97 19.14 22.95
CA PRO A 45 -4.39 19.05 22.62
C PRO A 45 -5.13 20.37 22.91
N ILE A 46 -6.22 20.61 22.15
CA ILE A 46 -7.09 21.77 22.39
C ILE A 46 -8.02 21.52 23.58
N SER A 47 -8.43 22.56 24.26
CA SER A 47 -9.48 22.46 25.30
C SER A 47 -10.85 22.23 24.66
N LEU A 48 -11.68 21.35 25.24
CA LEU A 48 -13.07 21.18 24.80
C LEU A 48 -13.88 22.48 24.90
N SER A 49 -13.49 23.44 25.79
CA SER A 49 -14.14 24.74 25.91
C SER A 49 -13.68 25.73 24.84
N ALA A 50 -12.63 25.45 24.09
CA ALA A 50 -12.16 26.34 23.04
C ALA A 50 -13.14 26.47 21.89
N SER A 51 -13.29 27.69 21.35
CA SER A 51 -14.05 27.93 20.13
C SER A 51 -13.13 27.76 18.91
N VAL A 52 -13.58 26.97 17.93
CA VAL A 52 -12.77 26.57 16.76
C VAL A 52 -13.43 27.06 15.48
N ALA A 53 -12.68 27.79 14.64
CA ALA A 53 -13.04 27.92 13.23
C ALA A 53 -12.48 26.77 12.43
N LEU A 54 -13.34 25.90 11.92
CA LEU A 54 -12.98 24.78 11.05
C LEU A 54 -13.12 25.23 9.59
N LEU A 55 -12.02 25.24 8.84
CA LEU A 55 -11.91 25.81 7.50
C LEU A 55 -11.16 24.85 6.56
N GLY A 56 -11.22 25.14 5.27
CA GLY A 56 -10.53 24.35 4.23
C GLY A 56 -11.44 23.28 3.58
N ILE A 57 -11.11 22.94 2.35
CA ILE A 57 -12.00 22.13 1.48
C ILE A 57 -12.27 20.72 2.00
N GLY A 58 -11.40 20.15 2.83
CA GLY A 58 -11.57 18.83 3.44
C GLY A 58 -12.30 18.81 4.76
N ALA A 59 -12.70 19.97 5.31
CA ALA A 59 -13.31 20.07 6.63
C ALA A 59 -14.60 19.25 6.75
N ASP A 60 -15.54 19.46 5.81
CA ASP A 60 -16.79 18.72 5.68
C ASP A 60 -16.77 17.72 4.50
N LYS A 61 -15.82 17.83 3.58
CA LYS A 61 -15.62 16.91 2.46
C LYS A 61 -14.31 16.13 2.63
N THR A 62 -14.18 15.51 3.79
CA THR A 62 -12.99 14.74 4.18
C THR A 62 -12.73 13.60 3.20
N VAL A 63 -11.53 13.57 2.62
CA VAL A 63 -11.12 12.51 1.68
C VAL A 63 -10.78 11.26 2.49
N LYS A 64 -11.64 10.23 2.37
CA LYS A 64 -11.49 8.95 3.10
C LYS A 64 -10.39 8.04 2.54
N GLY A 65 -10.16 8.12 1.22
CA GLY A 65 -9.25 7.23 0.48
C GLY A 65 -9.02 7.72 -0.94
N GLY A 66 -8.15 7.03 -1.69
CA GLY A 66 -7.93 7.29 -3.10
C GLY A 66 -9.05 6.75 -3.99
N ILE A 67 -9.04 7.16 -5.26
CA ILE A 67 -9.98 6.68 -6.29
C ILE A 67 -9.43 5.43 -7.01
N GLY A 68 -10.28 4.75 -7.77
CA GLY A 68 -9.94 3.55 -8.53
C GLY A 68 -10.14 2.27 -7.71
N SER A 69 -9.23 1.32 -7.84
CA SER A 69 -9.27 0.04 -7.09
C SER A 69 -9.20 0.22 -5.57
N GLY A 70 -8.63 1.32 -5.10
CA GLY A 70 -8.53 1.66 -3.67
C GLY A 70 -9.80 2.23 -3.03
N ASP A 71 -10.85 2.54 -3.80
CA ASP A 71 -12.12 3.03 -3.23
C ASP A 71 -12.94 1.88 -2.63
N VAL A 72 -13.57 2.12 -1.49
CA VAL A 72 -14.43 1.16 -0.79
C VAL A 72 -15.85 1.69 -0.73
N ASN A 73 -16.81 0.85 -1.11
CA ASN A 73 -18.24 1.19 -1.12
C ASN A 73 -18.87 0.94 0.27
N ASN A 74 -18.44 1.71 1.27
CA ASN A 74 -18.95 1.62 2.63
C ASN A 74 -20.30 2.36 2.82
N ARG A 75 -20.96 2.14 3.95
CA ARG A 75 -22.29 2.69 4.27
C ARG A 75 -22.28 4.21 4.40
N GLN A 76 -21.36 4.76 5.21
CA GLN A 76 -21.24 6.19 5.52
C GLN A 76 -19.79 6.54 5.89
N ASN A 77 -19.44 7.81 5.76
CA ASN A 77 -18.17 8.36 6.22
C ASN A 77 -18.45 9.41 7.28
N ILE A 78 -17.65 9.44 8.33
CA ILE A 78 -17.66 10.50 9.33
C ILE A 78 -16.61 11.53 8.92
N THR A 79 -17.06 12.72 8.57
CA THR A 79 -16.20 13.84 8.19
C THR A 79 -15.52 14.46 9.41
N ILE A 80 -14.47 15.27 9.20
CA ILE A 80 -13.81 15.99 10.30
C ILE A 80 -14.85 16.89 11.02
N TYR A 81 -15.72 17.56 10.25
CA TYR A 81 -16.81 18.37 10.81
C TYR A 81 -17.71 17.55 11.73
N GLU A 82 -18.24 16.41 11.24
CA GLU A 82 -19.13 15.56 12.03
C GLU A 82 -18.43 15.01 13.28
N GLY A 83 -17.18 14.52 13.14
CA GLY A 83 -16.41 14.01 14.28
C GLY A 83 -16.15 15.06 15.37
N MET A 84 -15.84 16.30 14.97
CA MET A 84 -15.67 17.41 15.91
C MET A 84 -17.01 17.82 16.57
N GLU A 85 -18.10 17.86 15.81
CA GLU A 85 -19.44 18.14 16.35
C GLU A 85 -19.91 17.06 17.32
N GLU A 86 -19.77 15.78 16.97
CA GLU A 86 -20.08 14.64 17.86
C GLU A 86 -19.28 14.68 19.17
N SER A 87 -18.02 15.14 19.11
CA SER A 87 -17.15 15.30 20.29
C SER A 87 -17.47 16.56 21.14
N GLY A 88 -18.43 17.38 20.73
CA GLY A 88 -18.85 18.58 21.45
C GLY A 88 -17.94 19.80 21.28
N ILE A 89 -17.03 19.80 20.29
CA ILE A 89 -16.22 20.97 19.96
C ILE A 89 -17.11 22.08 19.39
N ARG A 90 -16.99 23.31 19.94
CA ARG A 90 -17.75 24.47 19.46
C ARG A 90 -17.15 24.97 18.13
N ILE A 91 -17.84 24.70 17.02
CA ILE A 91 -17.45 25.16 15.68
C ILE A 91 -18.13 26.50 15.39
N THR A 92 -17.33 27.52 15.06
CA THR A 92 -17.81 28.91 14.85
C THR A 92 -17.99 29.30 13.39
N SER A 93 -17.40 28.56 12.46
CA SER A 93 -17.33 28.86 11.01
C SER A 93 -18.41 28.18 10.17
N ARG A 94 -19.62 27.96 10.70
CA ARG A 94 -20.70 27.24 10.00
C ARG A 94 -21.06 27.87 8.66
N ASP A 95 -21.14 29.20 8.60
CA ASP A 95 -21.47 29.92 7.36
C ASP A 95 -20.46 29.66 6.23
N TRP A 96 -19.19 29.47 6.59
CA TRP A 96 -18.16 29.10 5.60
C TRP A 96 -18.35 27.66 5.10
N LEU A 97 -18.66 26.73 5.99
CA LEU A 97 -18.90 25.33 5.67
C LEU A 97 -20.16 25.17 4.80
N ASP A 98 -21.25 25.87 5.12
CA ASP A 98 -22.49 25.83 4.34
C ASP A 98 -22.29 26.42 2.93
N ASP A 99 -21.53 27.55 2.78
CA ASP A 99 -21.15 28.07 1.46
C ASP A 99 -20.33 27.02 0.67
N TYR A 100 -19.40 26.37 1.34
CA TYR A 100 -18.59 25.34 0.68
C TYR A 100 -19.41 24.12 0.23
N GLU A 101 -20.36 23.67 1.05
CA GLU A 101 -21.30 22.62 0.68
C GLU A 101 -22.05 22.94 -0.61
N HIS A 102 -22.59 24.16 -0.71
CA HIS A 102 -23.29 24.57 -1.94
C HIS A 102 -22.37 24.57 -3.18
N ARG A 103 -21.11 25.04 -3.04
CA ARG A 103 -20.11 25.01 -4.13
C ARG A 103 -19.79 23.59 -4.55
N TYR A 104 -19.58 22.72 -3.57
CA TYR A 104 -19.25 21.32 -3.79
C TYR A 104 -20.38 20.59 -4.54
N GLN A 105 -21.61 20.71 -4.08
CA GLN A 105 -22.77 20.10 -4.73
C GLN A 105 -22.95 20.59 -6.17
N LYS A 106 -22.79 21.89 -6.39
CA LYS A 106 -22.85 22.47 -7.74
C LYS A 106 -21.74 21.88 -8.64
N ALA A 107 -20.51 21.80 -8.14
CA ALA A 107 -19.40 21.23 -8.89
C ALA A 107 -19.63 19.73 -9.22
N ARG A 108 -20.17 18.97 -8.25
CA ARG A 108 -20.53 17.55 -8.44
C ARG A 108 -21.59 17.38 -9.54
N LEU A 109 -22.61 18.21 -9.58
CA LEU A 109 -23.64 18.14 -10.61
C LEU A 109 -23.08 18.47 -12.01
N ILE A 110 -22.27 19.52 -12.13
CA ILE A 110 -21.61 19.89 -13.41
C ILE A 110 -20.71 18.75 -13.89
N TRP A 111 -19.92 18.18 -12.99
CA TRP A 111 -19.07 17.04 -13.29
C TRP A 111 -19.85 15.82 -13.74
N LYS A 112 -20.96 15.48 -13.04
CA LYS A 112 -21.86 14.40 -13.42
C LYS A 112 -22.42 14.59 -14.84
N GLU A 113 -22.91 15.80 -15.16
CA GLU A 113 -23.43 16.12 -16.48
C GLU A 113 -22.37 15.93 -17.56
N LYS A 114 -21.13 16.36 -17.29
CA LYS A 114 -19.99 16.16 -18.20
C LYS A 114 -19.72 14.68 -18.46
N ILE A 115 -19.62 13.85 -17.42
CA ILE A 115 -19.38 12.40 -17.54
C ILE A 115 -20.49 11.74 -18.35
N LEU A 116 -21.77 12.06 -18.05
CA LEU A 116 -22.91 11.47 -18.75
C LEU A 116 -22.97 11.89 -20.23
N GLU A 117 -22.51 13.09 -20.57
CA GLU A 117 -22.45 13.52 -21.96
C GLU A 117 -21.31 12.84 -22.72
N GLU A 118 -20.10 12.80 -22.15
CA GLU A 118 -18.94 12.16 -22.77
C GLU A 118 -19.14 10.64 -22.93
N ALA A 119 -19.80 10.00 -21.97
CA ALA A 119 -20.12 8.56 -22.02
C ALA A 119 -20.95 8.14 -23.25
N LYS A 120 -21.67 9.08 -23.87
CA LYS A 120 -22.43 8.80 -25.13
C LYS A 120 -21.52 8.69 -26.35
N HIS A 121 -20.30 9.17 -26.27
CA HIS A 121 -19.36 9.30 -27.40
C HIS A 121 -18.18 8.32 -27.33
N VAL A 122 -18.11 7.49 -26.29
CA VAL A 122 -17.06 6.47 -26.09
C VAL A 122 -17.65 5.07 -26.10
N ASN A 123 -16.85 4.07 -26.50
CA ASN A 123 -17.30 2.67 -26.53
C ASN A 123 -17.55 2.12 -25.13
N ASN A 124 -16.69 2.47 -24.18
CA ASN A 124 -16.82 2.09 -22.78
C ASN A 124 -17.12 3.34 -21.92
N PRO A 125 -18.30 3.44 -21.30
CA PRO A 125 -18.66 4.57 -20.43
C PRO A 125 -17.68 4.83 -19.27
N PHE A 126 -16.93 3.81 -18.87
CA PHE A 126 -15.87 3.95 -17.85
C PHE A 126 -14.76 4.91 -18.30
N ASP A 127 -14.45 4.96 -19.60
CA ASP A 127 -13.37 5.82 -20.12
C ASP A 127 -13.70 7.30 -19.95
N ALA A 128 -14.98 7.68 -20.06
CA ALA A 128 -15.43 9.04 -19.77
C ALA A 128 -15.20 9.41 -18.28
N TYR A 129 -15.47 8.47 -17.37
CA TYR A 129 -15.23 8.67 -15.95
C TYR A 129 -13.72 8.76 -15.63
N ALA A 130 -12.92 7.80 -16.09
CA ALA A 130 -11.50 7.71 -15.80
C ALA A 130 -10.70 8.92 -16.35
N SER A 131 -11.11 9.43 -17.53
CA SER A 131 -10.47 10.58 -18.15
C SER A 131 -10.81 11.92 -17.48
N ASN A 132 -11.83 11.96 -16.65
CA ASN A 132 -12.32 13.19 -16.01
C ASN A 132 -12.46 13.03 -14.49
N PRO A 133 -11.36 12.92 -13.74
CA PRO A 133 -11.44 12.83 -12.30
C PRO A 133 -12.13 14.07 -11.71
N PHE A 134 -12.91 13.88 -10.64
CA PHE A 134 -13.52 15.01 -9.95
C PHE A 134 -12.47 15.87 -9.23
N ILE A 135 -12.48 17.16 -9.50
CA ILE A 135 -11.63 18.15 -8.83
C ILE A 135 -12.48 18.90 -7.82
N MET A 136 -12.07 18.87 -6.55
CA MET A 136 -12.74 19.62 -5.49
C MET A 136 -12.68 21.13 -5.76
N PRO A 137 -13.80 21.86 -5.71
CA PRO A 137 -13.80 23.29 -5.95
C PRO A 137 -13.06 24.04 -4.83
N GLU A 138 -12.53 25.22 -5.14
CA GLU A 138 -12.01 26.13 -4.10
C GLU A 138 -13.13 26.69 -3.22
N GLY A 139 -12.83 26.87 -1.92
CA GLY A 139 -13.70 27.60 -1.00
C GLY A 139 -13.73 29.10 -1.31
N ARG A 140 -14.74 29.82 -0.77
CA ARG A 140 -14.66 31.27 -0.76
C ARG A 140 -13.49 31.77 0.11
N PRO A 141 -13.00 33.00 -0.11
CA PRO A 141 -12.01 33.60 0.78
C PRO A 141 -12.44 33.57 2.25
N VAL A 142 -11.50 33.23 3.12
CA VAL A 142 -11.71 33.38 4.57
C VAL A 142 -11.76 34.88 4.93
N SER A 143 -12.69 35.25 5.79
CA SER A 143 -12.95 36.62 6.19
C SER A 143 -12.92 36.80 7.73
N GLU A 144 -12.96 38.03 8.20
CA GLU A 144 -13.05 38.34 9.64
C GLU A 144 -14.28 37.69 10.31
N MET A 145 -15.40 37.61 9.60
CA MET A 145 -16.63 37.00 10.13
C MET A 145 -16.48 35.53 10.45
N ASP A 146 -15.63 34.84 9.71
CA ASP A 146 -15.43 33.36 9.87
C ASP A 146 -14.61 33.05 11.12
N ILE A 147 -13.83 34.01 11.63
CA ILE A 147 -12.87 33.80 12.72
C ILE A 147 -13.12 34.68 13.95
N GLN A 148 -14.09 35.65 13.91
CA GLN A 148 -14.29 36.64 14.96
C GLN A 148 -14.58 36.03 16.34
N GLU A 149 -15.14 34.81 16.41
CA GLU A 149 -15.44 34.11 17.65
C GLU A 149 -14.46 32.98 17.94
N ALA A 150 -13.47 32.74 17.07
CA ALA A 150 -12.58 31.60 17.16
C ALA A 150 -11.32 31.93 17.99
N GLU A 151 -11.00 31.06 18.93
CA GLU A 151 -9.72 31.08 19.64
C GLU A 151 -8.63 30.34 18.86
N ILE A 152 -9.03 29.35 18.05
CA ILE A 152 -8.14 28.48 17.26
C ILE A 152 -8.77 28.28 15.88
N VAL A 153 -7.93 28.19 14.85
CA VAL A 153 -8.32 27.77 13.52
C VAL A 153 -7.80 26.37 13.26
N VAL A 154 -8.65 25.46 12.83
CA VAL A 154 -8.28 24.17 12.21
C VAL A 154 -8.49 24.31 10.70
N TYR A 155 -7.40 24.27 9.93
CA TYR A 155 -7.44 24.43 8.47
C TYR A 155 -7.07 23.12 7.78
N VAL A 156 -7.99 22.58 6.96
CA VAL A 156 -7.84 21.26 6.32
C VAL A 156 -7.43 21.40 4.86
N ILE A 157 -6.24 20.92 4.56
CA ILE A 157 -5.69 20.82 3.20
C ILE A 157 -5.98 19.42 2.68
N SER A 158 -6.79 19.28 1.64
CA SER A 158 -7.18 17.97 1.10
C SER A 158 -6.76 17.78 -0.35
N ARG A 159 -6.36 16.54 -0.68
CA ARG A 159 -6.00 16.12 -2.02
C ARG A 159 -6.60 14.75 -2.32
N ILE A 160 -7.18 14.62 -3.51
CA ILE A 160 -7.62 13.34 -4.05
C ILE A 160 -6.48 12.82 -4.94
N SER A 161 -6.07 11.59 -4.73
CA SER A 161 -5.13 10.87 -5.58
C SER A 161 -5.66 9.48 -5.88
N GLY A 162 -5.10 8.80 -6.86
CA GLY A 162 -5.62 7.47 -7.18
C GLY A 162 -4.97 6.82 -8.38
N GLU A 163 -5.60 5.76 -8.79
CA GLU A 163 -5.17 4.90 -9.87
C GLU A 163 -5.37 5.56 -11.24
N GLY A 164 -4.39 5.34 -12.12
CA GLY A 164 -4.43 5.73 -13.53
C GLY A 164 -3.89 7.13 -13.82
N LYS A 165 -3.51 7.90 -12.78
CA LYS A 165 -2.87 9.22 -12.96
C LYS A 165 -1.90 9.54 -11.84
N ASP A 166 -0.74 10.11 -12.22
CA ASP A 166 0.19 10.70 -11.27
C ASP A 166 -0.30 12.07 -10.79
N ARG A 167 0.10 12.44 -9.57
CA ARG A 167 -0.10 13.78 -9.02
C ARG A 167 0.67 14.81 -9.83
N ARG A 168 0.17 16.05 -9.87
CA ARG A 168 0.76 17.13 -10.66
C ARG A 168 1.63 18.05 -9.80
N LEU A 169 2.78 18.41 -10.35
CA LEU A 169 3.69 19.39 -9.75
C LEU A 169 3.14 20.81 -9.97
N GLU A 170 1.93 21.06 -9.44
CA GLU A 170 1.21 22.30 -9.62
C GLU A 170 0.46 22.74 -8.36
N LYS A 171 -0.06 23.99 -8.38
CA LYS A 171 -0.86 24.54 -7.29
C LYS A 171 -2.21 23.82 -7.18
N GLY A 172 -2.57 23.46 -5.95
CA GLY A 172 -3.78 22.71 -5.65
C GLY A 172 -3.59 21.18 -5.65
N ASP A 173 -2.42 20.66 -6.06
CA ASP A 173 -2.04 19.26 -5.89
C ASP A 173 -0.79 19.13 -5.02
N TYR A 174 0.42 19.08 -5.59
CA TYR A 174 1.65 18.97 -4.80
C TYR A 174 1.96 20.25 -4.03
N TYR A 175 1.71 21.42 -4.63
CA TYR A 175 1.80 22.71 -3.97
C TYR A 175 0.45 23.13 -3.37
N LEU A 176 0.49 24.06 -2.39
CA LEU A 176 -0.72 24.71 -1.92
C LEU A 176 -1.41 25.46 -3.06
N SER A 177 -2.75 25.49 -3.07
CA SER A 177 -3.49 26.32 -4.00
C SER A 177 -3.28 27.81 -3.66
N GLU A 178 -3.56 28.70 -4.61
CA GLU A 178 -3.52 30.13 -4.34
C GLU A 178 -4.50 30.54 -3.24
N ARG A 179 -5.61 29.83 -3.14
CA ARG A 179 -6.64 30.08 -2.12
C ARG A 179 -6.12 29.67 -0.74
N GLU A 180 -5.56 28.49 -0.60
CA GLU A 180 -4.95 28.01 0.65
C GLU A 180 -3.83 28.93 1.13
N GLU A 181 -2.90 29.33 0.24
CA GLU A 181 -1.85 30.29 0.59
C GLU A 181 -2.41 31.62 1.11
N LYS A 182 -3.39 32.21 0.39
CA LYS A 182 -4.00 33.49 0.74
C LYS A 182 -4.77 33.41 2.06
N ASP A 183 -5.52 32.33 2.28
CA ASP A 183 -6.29 32.15 3.52
C ASP A 183 -5.35 31.96 4.72
N ILE A 184 -4.32 31.12 4.61
CA ILE A 184 -3.34 30.91 5.71
C ILE A 184 -2.60 32.22 6.04
N LEU A 185 -2.17 32.98 5.02
CA LEU A 185 -1.51 34.28 5.25
C LEU A 185 -2.46 35.32 5.84
N PHE A 186 -3.73 35.35 5.45
CA PHE A 186 -4.75 36.16 6.08
C PHE A 186 -4.91 35.81 7.57
N LEU A 187 -5.09 34.53 7.90
CA LEU A 187 -5.20 34.06 9.28
C LEU A 187 -3.94 34.39 10.09
N ASN A 188 -2.75 34.22 9.50
CA ASN A 188 -1.50 34.61 10.12
C ASN A 188 -1.44 36.11 10.44
N SER A 189 -1.96 36.99 9.55
CA SER A 189 -2.02 38.45 9.75
C SER A 189 -2.94 38.88 10.91
N ARG A 190 -3.88 37.99 11.29
CA ARG A 190 -4.80 38.18 12.43
C ARG A 190 -4.26 37.60 13.73
N SER A 191 -3.09 36.99 13.70
CA SER A 191 -2.45 36.37 14.86
C SER A 191 -3.31 35.30 15.55
N VAL A 192 -4.17 34.62 14.78
CA VAL A 192 -4.95 33.48 15.29
C VAL A 192 -4.12 32.20 15.17
N PRO A 193 -3.99 31.39 16.23
CA PRO A 193 -3.29 30.12 16.15
C PRO A 193 -3.93 29.17 15.14
N ILE A 194 -3.11 28.57 14.27
CA ILE A 194 -3.55 27.69 13.19
C ILE A 194 -3.03 26.26 13.46
N VAL A 195 -3.92 25.30 13.36
CA VAL A 195 -3.60 23.87 13.27
C VAL A 195 -3.90 23.43 11.83
N LEU A 196 -2.87 22.99 11.10
CA LEU A 196 -3.03 22.43 9.76
C LEU A 196 -3.29 20.93 9.84
N LEU A 197 -4.32 20.46 9.14
CA LEU A 197 -4.56 19.04 8.90
C LEU A 197 -4.26 18.71 7.42
N ILE A 198 -3.35 17.80 7.19
CA ILE A 198 -2.98 17.37 5.82
C ILE A 198 -3.72 16.06 5.50
N ASN A 199 -4.82 16.19 4.76
CA ASN A 199 -5.68 15.09 4.30
C ASN A 199 -5.33 14.75 2.84
N ALA A 200 -4.20 14.09 2.65
CA ALA A 200 -3.68 13.76 1.33
C ALA A 200 -3.02 12.36 1.32
N GLY A 201 -3.07 11.68 0.19
CA GLY A 201 -2.46 10.36 0.01
C GLY A 201 -0.92 10.36 -0.07
N GLY A 202 -0.29 11.52 -0.01
CA GLY A 202 1.16 11.71 -0.04
C GLY A 202 1.57 13.13 0.36
N PRO A 203 2.86 13.47 0.35
CA PRO A 203 3.37 14.76 0.75
C PRO A 203 2.76 15.95 -0.01
N VAL A 204 2.65 17.09 0.69
CA VAL A 204 2.35 18.42 0.14
C VAL A 204 3.52 19.34 0.52
N GLU A 205 4.01 20.17 -0.39
CA GLU A 205 5.11 21.08 -0.10
C GLU A 205 4.65 22.22 0.81
N LEU A 206 5.25 22.34 1.99
CA LEU A 206 4.85 23.28 3.04
C LEU A 206 5.93 24.30 3.39
N THR A 207 7.15 24.19 2.86
CA THR A 207 8.30 24.98 3.31
C THR A 207 8.04 26.47 3.24
N ASP A 208 7.58 26.97 2.09
CA ASP A 208 7.38 28.41 1.87
C ASP A 208 6.29 29.02 2.80
N ILE A 209 5.23 28.27 3.05
CA ILE A 209 4.17 28.78 3.94
C ILE A 209 4.59 28.73 5.41
N LEU A 210 5.39 27.73 5.81
CA LEU A 210 5.90 27.63 7.19
C LEU A 210 6.93 28.74 7.51
N GLU A 211 7.67 29.23 6.52
CA GLU A 211 8.57 30.37 6.67
C GLU A 211 7.81 31.71 6.81
N LYS A 212 6.65 31.85 6.13
CA LYS A 212 5.86 33.10 6.10
C LYS A 212 4.80 33.18 7.19
N ALA A 213 4.26 32.06 7.67
CA ALA A 213 3.12 32.02 8.59
C ALA A 213 3.54 31.45 9.97
N GLN A 214 3.97 32.36 10.85
CA GLN A 214 4.45 32.02 12.20
C GLN A 214 3.34 31.57 13.16
N TRP A 215 2.07 31.81 12.82
CA TRP A 215 0.91 31.40 13.61
C TRP A 215 0.41 30.00 13.28
N ILE A 216 1.09 29.26 12.39
CA ILE A 216 0.91 27.81 12.25
C ILE A 216 1.59 27.15 13.47
N LYS A 217 0.79 26.79 14.48
CA LYS A 217 1.27 26.27 15.77
C LYS A 217 1.19 24.74 15.86
N GLY A 218 0.33 24.10 15.06
CA GLY A 218 0.18 22.65 14.97
C GLY A 218 0.11 22.16 13.54
N ILE A 219 0.63 20.97 13.27
CA ILE A 219 0.49 20.27 11.97
C ILE A 219 0.28 18.79 12.25
N LEU A 220 -0.80 18.25 11.71
CA LEU A 220 -1.09 16.81 11.70
C LEU A 220 -1.15 16.31 10.26
N ASN A 221 -0.34 15.31 9.93
CA ASN A 221 -0.56 14.53 8.73
C ASN A 221 -1.57 13.43 9.06
N ILE A 222 -2.79 13.62 8.57
CA ILE A 222 -3.88 12.67 8.78
C ILE A 222 -4.02 11.68 7.63
N SER A 223 -3.30 11.86 6.52
CA SER A 223 -3.43 11.03 5.31
C SER A 223 -4.91 10.88 4.90
N GLN A 224 -5.36 9.65 4.60
CA GLN A 224 -6.75 9.31 4.26
C GLN A 224 -7.19 8.18 5.21
N LEU A 225 -8.07 8.48 6.14
CA LEU A 225 -8.31 7.68 7.35
C LEU A 225 -9.52 6.73 7.29
N GLY A 226 -10.08 6.51 6.09
CA GLY A 226 -11.26 5.65 5.95
C GLY A 226 -12.53 6.29 6.53
N GLN A 227 -13.51 5.43 6.84
CA GLN A 227 -14.85 5.88 7.22
C GLN A 227 -14.98 6.55 8.58
N GLU A 228 -14.06 6.31 9.52
CA GLU A 228 -14.09 6.84 10.88
C GLU A 228 -13.07 7.96 11.12
N GLY A 229 -12.46 8.46 10.04
CA GLY A 229 -11.37 9.42 10.10
C GLY A 229 -11.71 10.69 10.87
N GLY A 230 -12.93 11.20 10.75
CA GLY A 230 -13.36 12.40 11.46
C GLY A 230 -13.39 12.24 12.99
N ARG A 231 -13.86 11.09 13.49
CA ARG A 231 -13.84 10.78 14.94
C ARG A 231 -12.40 10.67 15.44
N ALA A 232 -11.55 9.93 14.74
CA ALA A 232 -10.15 9.80 15.11
C ALA A 232 -9.44 11.16 15.19
N VAL A 233 -9.68 12.05 14.22
CA VAL A 233 -9.12 13.41 14.23
C VAL A 233 -9.61 14.19 15.45
N ALA A 234 -10.90 14.19 15.74
CA ALA A 234 -11.47 14.91 16.89
C ALA A 234 -10.86 14.43 18.21
N ARG A 235 -10.74 13.12 18.42
CA ARG A 235 -10.13 12.53 19.61
C ARG A 235 -8.64 12.88 19.77
N ILE A 236 -7.89 12.91 18.67
CA ILE A 236 -6.50 13.38 18.68
C ILE A 236 -6.46 14.88 19.03
N LEU A 237 -7.30 15.72 18.43
CA LEU A 237 -7.34 17.16 18.73
C LEU A 237 -7.62 17.44 20.22
N LEU A 238 -8.50 16.67 20.86
CA LEU A 238 -8.86 16.79 22.27
C LEU A 238 -7.89 16.10 23.25
N GLY A 239 -6.95 15.30 22.77
CA GLY A 239 -6.05 14.51 23.62
C GLY A 239 -6.70 13.29 24.26
N GLU A 240 -7.88 12.88 23.81
CA GLU A 240 -8.50 11.60 24.18
C GLU A 240 -7.75 10.43 23.56
N ALA A 241 -7.18 10.61 22.38
CA ALA A 241 -6.19 9.74 21.78
C ALA A 241 -4.85 10.51 21.67
N VAL A 242 -3.74 9.79 21.84
CA VAL A 242 -2.39 10.37 21.83
C VAL A 242 -1.68 9.99 20.54
N PRO A 243 -1.17 10.98 19.76
CA PRO A 243 -0.46 10.70 18.52
C PRO A 243 0.72 9.76 18.75
N SER A 244 0.80 8.73 17.92
CA SER A 244 1.88 7.74 17.96
C SER A 244 2.31 7.28 16.56
N GLY A 245 1.74 7.89 15.54
CA GLY A 245 2.09 7.65 14.15
C GLY A 245 3.47 8.20 13.79
N LYS A 246 4.14 7.55 12.85
CA LYS A 246 5.45 7.96 12.32
C LYS A 246 5.40 7.96 10.80
N LEU A 247 6.03 8.95 10.16
CA LEU A 247 6.11 9.01 8.69
C LEU A 247 6.77 7.75 8.12
N THR A 248 6.23 7.27 7.03
CA THR A 248 6.78 6.13 6.26
C THR A 248 7.47 6.58 4.98
N THR A 249 7.53 7.90 4.78
CA THR A 249 8.14 8.57 3.63
C THR A 249 8.83 9.84 4.11
N THR A 250 10.01 10.13 3.59
CA THR A 250 10.73 11.39 3.80
C THR A 250 9.98 12.53 3.10
N TRP A 251 9.73 13.63 3.81
CA TRP A 251 9.15 14.84 3.21
C TRP A 251 10.27 15.82 2.85
N ALA A 252 10.50 15.99 1.57
CA ALA A 252 11.44 16.98 1.06
C ALA A 252 11.02 18.41 1.44
N LYS A 253 11.98 19.33 1.57
CA LYS A 253 11.66 20.75 1.71
C LYS A 253 11.07 21.30 0.43
N LYS A 254 11.68 20.95 -0.69
CA LYS A 254 11.22 21.31 -2.04
C LYS A 254 11.23 20.06 -2.91
N TYR A 255 10.34 20.01 -3.88
CA TYR A 255 10.32 18.91 -4.84
C TYR A 255 11.68 18.69 -5.52
N ALA A 256 12.39 19.77 -5.83
CA ALA A 256 13.72 19.71 -6.43
C ALA A 256 14.80 19.04 -5.55
N ASP A 257 14.52 18.80 -4.26
CA ASP A 257 15.40 18.05 -3.36
C ASP A 257 15.23 16.52 -3.51
N VAL A 258 14.22 16.05 -4.25
CA VAL A 258 14.03 14.62 -4.56
C VAL A 258 15.07 14.20 -5.60
N PRO A 259 15.72 13.03 -5.48
CA PRO A 259 16.72 12.61 -6.47
C PRO A 259 16.11 12.50 -7.86
N PHE A 260 16.76 13.08 -8.85
CA PHE A 260 16.30 13.12 -10.25
C PHE A 260 14.85 13.59 -10.41
N ALA A 261 14.46 14.62 -9.65
CA ALA A 261 13.09 15.14 -9.57
C ALA A 261 12.46 15.42 -10.94
N GLU A 262 13.23 15.95 -11.89
CA GLU A 262 12.82 16.26 -13.25
C GLU A 262 12.63 15.05 -14.17
N ASN A 263 13.09 13.88 -13.77
CA ASN A 263 12.99 12.67 -14.59
C ASN A 263 11.72 11.85 -14.36
N PHE A 264 10.91 12.21 -13.37
CA PHE A 264 9.73 11.42 -13.04
C PHE A 264 8.58 11.65 -14.03
N SER A 265 8.06 10.55 -14.62
CA SER A 265 6.81 10.53 -15.38
C SER A 265 6.74 11.68 -16.44
N TYR A 266 5.65 12.43 -16.46
CA TYR A 266 5.42 13.54 -17.40
C TYR A 266 6.47 14.68 -17.32
N LEU A 267 7.24 14.78 -16.23
CA LEU A 267 8.26 15.83 -16.06
C LEU A 267 9.46 15.63 -16.97
N ASN A 268 9.79 14.39 -17.33
CA ASN A 268 10.90 14.12 -18.28
C ASN A 268 10.49 14.27 -19.76
N GLY A 269 9.19 14.47 -20.04
CA GLY A 269 8.64 14.58 -21.39
C GLY A 269 8.53 13.25 -22.15
N ASN A 270 8.78 12.12 -21.49
CA ASN A 270 8.70 10.79 -22.09
C ASN A 270 8.02 9.81 -21.12
N LEU A 271 6.75 9.49 -21.37
CA LEU A 271 5.98 8.56 -20.54
C LEU A 271 6.28 7.08 -20.83
N GLU A 272 7.08 6.79 -21.85
CA GLU A 272 7.38 5.41 -22.26
C GLU A 272 8.63 4.85 -21.57
N LEU A 273 9.48 5.72 -21.00
CA LEU A 273 10.74 5.32 -20.36
C LEU A 273 10.95 6.03 -19.03
N GLU A 274 11.19 5.25 -17.99
CA GLU A 274 11.53 5.74 -16.66
C GLU A 274 12.82 5.09 -16.17
N GLU A 275 13.94 5.85 -16.14
CA GLU A 275 15.23 5.36 -15.63
C GLU A 275 15.35 5.60 -14.12
N TYR A 276 15.57 4.54 -13.32
CA TYR A 276 15.79 4.63 -11.88
C TYR A 276 17.27 4.92 -11.56
N LYS A 277 17.72 6.10 -11.97
CA LYS A 277 19.13 6.55 -11.88
C LYS A 277 19.64 6.68 -10.45
N GLU A 278 18.74 6.93 -9.51
CA GLU A 278 19.06 7.04 -8.09
C GLU A 278 19.53 5.71 -7.49
N GLY A 279 19.27 4.59 -8.15
CA GLY A 279 19.69 3.28 -7.71
C GLY A 279 19.11 2.91 -6.34
N ILE A 280 19.99 2.60 -5.38
CA ILE A 280 19.56 2.26 -4.00
C ILE A 280 19.20 3.50 -3.16
N TYR A 281 19.45 4.70 -3.66
CA TYR A 281 19.29 5.95 -2.92
C TYR A 281 17.86 6.50 -3.03
N VAL A 282 16.88 5.74 -2.52
CA VAL A 282 15.47 6.11 -2.44
C VAL A 282 15.13 6.63 -1.05
N GLY A 283 14.35 7.72 -0.97
CA GLY A 283 13.89 8.29 0.29
C GLY A 283 15.03 8.64 1.26
N TYR A 284 14.89 8.29 2.55
CA TYR A 284 15.90 8.62 3.56
C TYR A 284 17.31 8.12 3.22
N ARG A 285 17.45 7.02 2.45
CA ARG A 285 18.75 6.53 1.99
C ARG A 285 19.48 7.59 1.16
N TYR A 286 18.74 8.35 0.34
CA TYR A 286 19.29 9.50 -0.37
C TYR A 286 19.56 10.67 0.56
N PHE A 287 18.56 11.12 1.31
CA PHE A 287 18.67 12.32 2.13
C PHE A 287 19.83 12.23 3.14
N ASP A 288 19.95 11.09 3.83
CA ASP A 288 21.02 10.86 4.81
C ASP A 288 22.39 10.69 4.13
N SER A 289 22.46 9.96 3.00
CA SER A 289 23.72 9.69 2.30
C SER A 289 24.30 10.94 1.63
N PHE A 290 23.46 11.82 1.13
CA PHE A 290 23.88 13.03 0.43
C PHE A 290 23.84 14.29 1.30
N GLY A 291 23.41 14.16 2.56
CA GLY A 291 23.37 15.27 3.52
C GLY A 291 22.32 16.33 3.16
N VAL A 292 21.30 15.95 2.41
CA VAL A 292 20.15 16.80 2.08
C VAL A 292 19.20 16.79 3.27
N LYS A 293 18.88 17.98 3.82
CA LYS A 293 18.01 18.07 4.99
C LYS A 293 16.54 18.08 4.55
N PRO A 294 15.75 17.06 4.91
CA PRO A 294 14.31 17.06 4.61
C PRO A 294 13.55 18.08 5.46
N LEU A 295 12.30 18.34 5.12
CA LEU A 295 11.35 19.08 5.99
C LEU A 295 11.00 18.20 7.19
N PHE A 296 10.60 16.95 6.94
CA PHE A 296 10.38 15.94 7.98
C PHE A 296 11.09 14.63 7.56
N PRO A 297 11.96 14.08 8.44
CA PRO A 297 12.71 12.87 8.11
C PRO A 297 11.83 11.61 8.16
N PHE A 298 12.29 10.54 7.55
CA PHE A 298 11.68 9.23 7.65
C PHE A 298 11.56 8.77 9.10
N GLY A 299 10.42 8.20 9.46
CA GLY A 299 10.14 7.72 10.81
C GLY A 299 9.78 8.83 11.81
N PHE A 300 9.71 10.12 11.38
CA PHE A 300 9.39 11.24 12.26
C PHE A 300 7.91 11.26 12.67
N GLY A 301 7.68 11.66 13.91
CA GLY A 301 6.36 11.92 14.47
C GLY A 301 6.51 12.26 15.95
N LEU A 302 5.80 13.30 16.39
CA LEU A 302 5.72 13.78 17.77
C LEU A 302 4.59 13.06 18.53
N SER A 303 4.57 13.26 19.83
CA SER A 303 3.51 12.77 20.71
C SER A 303 3.11 13.87 21.71
N TYR A 304 2.06 13.66 22.51
CA TYR A 304 1.72 14.51 23.66
C TYR A 304 2.49 14.17 24.94
N THR A 305 3.36 13.15 24.83
CA THR A 305 4.24 12.73 25.92
C THR A 305 5.64 12.44 25.40
N ASP A 306 6.63 12.39 26.27
CA ASP A 306 8.02 12.14 25.90
C ASP A 306 8.46 10.74 26.34
N PHE A 307 9.36 10.15 25.55
CA PHE A 307 9.89 8.82 25.82
C PHE A 307 11.41 8.83 25.89
N LYS A 308 11.95 8.03 26.80
CA LYS A 308 13.37 7.72 26.90
C LYS A 308 13.62 6.34 26.35
N ILE A 309 14.40 6.25 25.27
CA ILE A 309 14.87 5.00 24.67
C ILE A 309 16.27 4.72 25.20
N GLN A 310 16.50 3.52 25.72
CA GLN A 310 17.78 3.11 26.27
C GLN A 310 18.20 1.76 25.70
N PHE A 311 19.37 1.71 25.07
CA PHE A 311 20.00 0.46 24.66
C PHE A 311 20.35 -0.42 25.87
N CYS A 312 20.03 -1.70 25.80
CA CYS A 312 20.34 -2.67 26.87
C CYS A 312 21.44 -3.67 26.44
N SER A 313 21.24 -4.34 25.33
CA SER A 313 22.21 -5.33 24.81
C SER A 313 21.98 -5.63 23.33
N ILE A 314 23.01 -6.23 22.73
CA ILE A 314 22.94 -6.86 21.40
C ILE A 314 23.42 -8.31 21.54
N GLU A 315 22.71 -9.23 20.88
CA GLU A 315 22.99 -10.66 20.88
C GLU A 315 22.99 -11.17 19.43
N ILE A 316 23.84 -12.15 19.13
CA ILE A 316 23.84 -12.85 17.85
C ILE A 316 23.69 -14.35 18.09
N ASP A 317 22.76 -14.97 17.36
CA ASP A 317 22.66 -16.41 17.23
C ASP A 317 22.69 -16.76 15.74
N LYS A 318 23.83 -17.28 15.26
CA LYS A 318 24.10 -17.56 13.86
C LYS A 318 24.00 -16.29 12.98
N ASP A 319 22.97 -16.22 12.13
CA ASP A 319 22.67 -15.08 11.26
C ASP A 319 21.58 -14.15 11.81
N LYS A 320 21.03 -14.45 13.00
CA LYS A 320 19.99 -13.64 13.64
C LYS A 320 20.58 -12.74 14.71
N ILE A 321 20.23 -11.49 14.64
CA ILE A 321 20.68 -10.44 15.55
C ILE A 321 19.49 -9.95 16.33
N ALA A 322 19.63 -9.87 17.66
CA ALA A 322 18.64 -9.36 18.58
C ALA A 322 19.19 -8.12 19.29
N VAL A 323 18.42 -7.03 19.21
CA VAL A 323 18.70 -5.78 19.92
C VAL A 323 17.65 -5.61 21.01
N ASN A 324 18.11 -5.52 22.25
CA ASN A 324 17.23 -5.32 23.40
C ASN A 324 17.31 -3.84 23.83
N VAL A 325 16.14 -3.21 23.97
CA VAL A 325 16.00 -1.81 24.37
C VAL A 325 14.94 -1.67 25.44
N SER A 326 15.10 -0.70 26.35
CA SER A 326 14.08 -0.29 27.30
C SER A 326 13.51 1.05 26.89
N VAL A 327 12.19 1.19 26.92
CA VAL A 327 11.46 2.44 26.63
C VAL A 327 10.68 2.84 27.86
N GLU A 328 10.85 4.09 28.29
CA GLU A 328 10.16 4.69 29.45
C GLU A 328 9.35 5.90 28.98
N ASN A 329 8.08 5.98 29.36
CA ASN A 329 7.33 7.22 29.24
C ASN A 329 7.77 8.18 30.37
N ILE A 330 8.52 9.22 29.99
CA ILE A 330 9.05 10.23 30.93
C ILE A 330 8.19 11.48 31.06
N GLY A 331 7.06 11.54 30.37
CA GLY A 331 6.05 12.60 30.51
C GLY A 331 5.26 12.48 31.80
N ASN A 332 4.45 13.52 32.11
CA ASN A 332 3.74 13.62 33.38
C ASN A 332 2.21 13.43 33.26
N THR A 333 1.64 13.49 32.04
CA THR A 333 0.19 13.64 31.85
C THR A 333 -0.39 12.53 31.00
N PHE A 334 0.19 12.25 29.84
CA PHE A 334 -0.40 11.38 28.84
C PHE A 334 0.23 9.98 28.83
N ALA A 335 -0.62 8.97 28.74
CA ALA A 335 -0.19 7.65 28.36
C ALA A 335 -0.03 7.58 26.82
N GLY A 336 1.03 6.97 26.33
CA GLY A 336 1.30 6.95 24.89
C GLY A 336 2.13 5.75 24.44
N ARG A 337 2.43 5.70 23.14
CA ARG A 337 3.25 4.67 22.51
C ARG A 337 4.43 5.32 21.80
N GLU A 338 5.57 4.61 21.77
CA GLU A 338 6.73 5.03 20.98
C GLU A 338 7.15 3.90 20.02
N VAL A 339 7.74 4.30 18.89
CA VAL A 339 8.36 3.40 17.92
C VAL A 339 9.87 3.49 18.04
N VAL A 340 10.49 2.39 18.42
CA VAL A 340 11.95 2.26 18.39
C VAL A 340 12.36 1.78 17.02
N GLN A 341 13.29 2.51 16.40
CA GLN A 341 13.85 2.21 15.08
C GLN A 341 15.34 1.88 15.23
N VAL A 342 15.77 0.79 14.59
CA VAL A 342 17.15 0.32 14.59
C VAL A 342 17.70 0.43 13.18
N TYR A 343 18.80 1.16 13.06
CA TYR A 343 19.50 1.35 11.79
C TYR A 343 20.92 0.80 11.89
N VAL A 344 21.49 0.45 10.73
CA VAL A 344 22.88 0.05 10.61
C VAL A 344 23.57 0.92 9.58
N SER A 345 24.73 1.48 9.95
CA SER A 345 25.65 2.09 8.98
C SER A 345 26.61 1.03 8.47
N LEU A 346 26.68 0.93 7.14
CA LEU A 346 27.49 -0.08 6.47
C LEU A 346 28.94 0.41 6.26
N PRO A 347 29.95 -0.46 6.40
CA PRO A 347 31.34 -0.08 6.12
C PRO A 347 31.55 0.12 4.63
N ARG A 348 32.49 0.98 4.26
CA ARG A 348 32.98 1.03 2.89
C ARG A 348 33.59 -0.31 2.49
N GLY A 349 33.29 -0.73 1.28
CA GLY A 349 33.76 -1.95 0.71
C GLY A 349 34.00 -1.82 -0.80
N ARG A 350 33.85 -2.92 -1.52
CA ARG A 350 34.01 -2.96 -2.98
C ARG A 350 32.94 -2.19 -3.74
N ILE A 351 31.73 -2.09 -3.17
CA ILE A 351 30.64 -1.32 -3.74
C ILE A 351 30.24 -0.19 -2.83
N GLU A 352 29.64 0.85 -3.41
CA GLU A 352 29.02 1.94 -2.67
C GLU A 352 27.80 1.47 -1.90
N LYS A 353 27.52 2.08 -0.76
CA LYS A 353 26.38 1.79 0.11
C LYS A 353 25.80 3.09 0.66
N GLU A 354 24.55 3.03 1.02
CA GLU A 354 23.87 4.10 1.74
C GLU A 354 24.48 4.31 3.13
N TYR A 355 24.34 5.50 3.68
CA TYR A 355 24.86 5.86 5.00
C TYR A 355 24.19 5.08 6.12
N HIS A 356 22.85 5.00 6.10
CA HIS A 356 22.06 4.22 7.05
C HIS A 356 21.07 3.32 6.33
N ARG A 357 20.77 2.18 6.94
CA ARG A 357 19.72 1.25 6.52
C ARG A 357 18.88 0.85 7.74
N LEU A 358 17.56 1.00 7.65
CA LEU A 358 16.64 0.45 8.65
C LEU A 358 16.77 -1.08 8.64
N VAL A 359 17.03 -1.67 9.82
CA VAL A 359 17.19 -3.13 9.96
C VAL A 359 16.14 -3.75 10.87
N GLY A 360 15.46 -2.95 11.68
CA GLY A 360 14.39 -3.44 12.54
C GLY A 360 13.67 -2.31 13.26
N TYR A 361 12.49 -2.61 13.75
CA TYR A 361 11.68 -1.68 14.55
C TYR A 361 10.72 -2.43 15.46
N ALA A 362 10.26 -1.74 16.51
CA ALA A 362 9.17 -2.23 17.37
C ALA A 362 8.41 -1.05 17.96
N LYS A 363 7.09 -1.21 18.15
CA LYS A 363 6.22 -0.25 18.82
C LYS A 363 5.87 -0.76 20.23
N THR A 364 5.90 0.13 21.22
CA THR A 364 5.51 -0.21 22.60
C THR A 364 4.00 -0.45 22.71
N ASN A 365 3.58 -1.07 23.79
CA ASN A 365 2.22 -0.94 24.28
C ASN A 365 1.96 0.52 24.71
N VAL A 366 0.72 0.84 25.10
CA VAL A 366 0.43 2.11 25.75
C VAL A 366 1.13 2.15 27.11
N LEU A 367 2.08 3.08 27.30
CA LEU A 367 2.83 3.27 28.55
C LEU A 367 2.26 4.49 29.27
N LYS A 368 1.88 4.30 30.54
CA LYS A 368 1.52 5.40 31.45
C LYS A 368 2.75 6.21 31.84
N PRO A 369 2.60 7.46 32.32
CA PRO A 369 3.71 8.21 32.89
C PRO A 369 4.53 7.38 33.90
N GLY A 370 5.86 7.31 33.71
CA GLY A 370 6.79 6.52 34.52
C GLY A 370 6.82 5.01 34.21
N GLU A 371 5.95 4.51 33.35
CA GLU A 371 5.94 3.09 32.97
C GLU A 371 7.05 2.76 31.97
N LYS A 372 7.61 1.55 32.08
CA LYS A 372 8.68 1.04 31.23
C LYS A 372 8.28 -0.24 30.54
N GLN A 373 8.81 -0.44 29.33
CA GLN A 373 8.71 -1.70 28.59
C GLN A 373 10.03 -2.06 27.94
N GLU A 374 10.39 -3.34 28.02
CA GLU A 374 11.50 -3.89 27.26
C GLU A 374 11.00 -4.39 25.90
N LEU A 375 11.76 -4.09 24.85
CA LEU A 375 11.50 -4.52 23.49
C LEU A 375 12.70 -5.31 22.96
N LYS A 376 12.43 -6.42 22.29
CA LYS A 376 13.41 -7.23 21.57
C LYS A 376 13.19 -7.08 20.07
N ILE A 377 14.13 -6.44 19.38
CA ILE A 377 14.06 -6.16 17.93
C ILE A 377 14.97 -7.14 17.22
N LEU A 378 14.42 -7.90 16.27
CA LEU A 378 15.10 -8.98 15.56
C LEU A 378 15.32 -8.60 14.10
N PHE A 379 16.52 -8.90 13.60
CA PHE A 379 16.84 -8.85 12.16
C PHE A 379 17.87 -9.93 11.82
N ASP A 380 18.10 -10.17 10.53
CA ASP A 380 19.04 -11.19 10.06
C ASP A 380 20.20 -10.59 9.24
N GLY A 381 21.19 -11.44 8.96
CA GLY A 381 22.35 -11.05 8.18
C GLY A 381 22.00 -10.52 6.78
N LYS A 382 20.91 -10.99 6.15
CA LYS A 382 20.51 -10.51 4.83
C LYS A 382 20.08 -9.03 4.86
N THR A 383 19.57 -8.55 5.98
CA THR A 383 19.18 -7.14 6.15
C THR A 383 20.39 -6.19 6.10
N ILE A 384 21.58 -6.66 6.48
CA ILE A 384 22.84 -5.89 6.41
C ILE A 384 23.70 -6.23 5.19
N ALA A 385 23.31 -7.21 4.37
CA ALA A 385 24.00 -7.58 3.13
C ALA A 385 23.69 -6.59 2.00
N SER A 386 24.59 -6.53 1.04
CA SER A 386 24.38 -5.84 -0.24
C SER A 386 24.48 -6.83 -1.40
N PHE A 387 23.82 -6.52 -2.50
CA PHE A 387 23.86 -7.35 -3.70
C PHE A 387 25.04 -6.97 -4.60
N PHE A 388 25.86 -7.95 -4.94
CA PHE A 388 27.00 -7.81 -5.83
C PHE A 388 26.66 -8.37 -7.19
N GLU A 389 26.49 -7.50 -8.18
CA GLU A 389 26.12 -7.86 -9.54
C GLU A 389 27.18 -8.75 -10.20
N ASP A 390 28.46 -8.45 -10.04
CA ASP A 390 29.56 -9.25 -10.62
C ASP A 390 29.63 -10.68 -10.07
N ALA A 391 29.19 -10.88 -8.83
CA ALA A 391 29.18 -12.19 -8.17
C ALA A 391 27.81 -12.87 -8.21
N ASN A 392 26.76 -12.19 -8.64
CA ASN A 392 25.36 -12.58 -8.51
C ASN A 392 25.05 -13.09 -7.09
N ALA A 393 25.43 -12.32 -6.06
CA ALA A 393 25.35 -12.80 -4.68
C ALA A 393 25.02 -11.70 -3.67
N TRP A 394 24.32 -12.07 -2.61
CA TRP A 394 24.17 -11.25 -1.41
C TRP A 394 25.36 -11.45 -0.48
N ILE A 395 26.08 -10.40 -0.21
CA ILE A 395 27.34 -10.44 0.55
C ILE A 395 27.29 -9.44 1.71
N VAL A 396 27.69 -9.91 2.89
CA VAL A 396 28.06 -9.06 4.01
C VAL A 396 29.57 -8.88 3.94
N GLU A 397 30.03 -7.66 3.60
CA GLU A 397 31.46 -7.39 3.47
C GLU A 397 32.15 -7.27 4.83
N THR A 398 33.44 -7.53 4.83
CA THR A 398 34.30 -7.34 6.00
C THR A 398 34.28 -5.90 6.50
N GLY A 399 34.23 -5.69 7.80
CA GLY A 399 34.27 -4.37 8.43
C GLY A 399 33.41 -4.24 9.68
N LYS A 400 33.40 -3.04 10.25
CA LYS A 400 32.58 -2.68 11.42
C LYS A 400 31.32 -1.95 10.98
N TYR A 401 30.18 -2.53 11.29
CA TYR A 401 28.83 -1.99 11.05
C TYR A 401 28.38 -1.27 12.33
N GLY A 402 28.06 0.03 12.26
CA GLY A 402 27.56 0.77 13.41
C GLY A 402 26.07 0.52 13.62
N LEU A 403 25.68 0.16 14.84
CA LEU A 403 24.28 -0.01 15.25
C LEU A 403 23.75 1.29 15.85
N TRP A 404 22.72 1.85 15.24
CA TRP A 404 22.10 3.10 15.64
C TRP A 404 20.67 2.88 16.10
N ILE A 405 20.28 3.54 17.19
CA ILE A 405 18.94 3.40 17.78
C ILE A 405 18.34 4.78 17.99
N GLY A 406 17.06 4.93 17.66
CA GLY A 406 16.30 6.15 17.86
C GLY A 406 14.83 6.00 17.51
N ASN A 407 14.18 7.13 17.23
CA ASN A 407 12.76 7.17 16.87
C ASN A 407 12.45 7.81 15.50
N ASN A 408 13.49 8.19 14.75
CA ASN A 408 13.43 8.58 13.34
C ASN A 408 14.85 8.62 12.75
N SER A 409 14.98 8.70 11.43
CA SER A 409 16.28 8.63 10.73
C SER A 409 17.26 9.78 11.08
N ALA A 410 16.75 10.92 11.54
CA ALA A 410 17.56 12.08 11.93
C ALA A 410 17.86 12.14 13.44
N ASN A 411 17.20 11.32 14.26
CA ASN A 411 17.41 11.28 15.73
C ASN A 411 17.87 9.89 16.14
N LEU A 412 19.12 9.59 15.81
CA LEU A 412 19.77 8.29 16.03
C LEU A 412 20.99 8.44 16.92
N LYS A 413 21.23 7.46 17.78
CA LYS A 413 22.41 7.35 18.61
C LYS A 413 23.14 6.05 18.30
N LEU A 414 24.46 6.16 18.08
CA LEU A 414 25.34 4.99 17.94
C LEU A 414 25.48 4.29 19.31
N GLU A 415 25.14 3.00 19.38
CA GLU A 415 25.09 2.24 20.62
C GLU A 415 26.03 1.03 20.64
N ALA A 416 26.33 0.43 19.47
CA ALA A 416 27.16 -0.74 19.36
C ALA A 416 27.78 -0.90 17.97
N PHE A 417 28.69 -1.86 17.83
CA PHE A 417 29.19 -2.31 16.53
C PHE A 417 28.98 -3.81 16.33
N ILE A 418 28.71 -4.17 15.07
CA ILE A 418 28.75 -5.53 14.57
C ILE A 418 30.04 -5.65 13.75
N ASN A 419 30.94 -6.54 14.14
CA ASN A 419 32.21 -6.75 13.45
C ASN A 419 32.15 -7.99 12.55
N VAL A 420 32.54 -7.83 11.30
CA VAL A 420 32.61 -8.89 10.28
C VAL A 420 34.07 -9.05 9.87
N ASN A 421 34.69 -10.18 10.23
CA ASN A 421 36.11 -10.39 10.04
C ASN A 421 36.49 -10.75 8.60
N GLN A 422 35.55 -11.30 7.83
CA GLN A 422 35.75 -11.68 6.43
C GLN A 422 34.43 -11.59 5.68
N ASP A 423 34.49 -11.43 4.36
CA ASP A 423 33.28 -11.41 3.53
C ASP A 423 32.48 -12.71 3.68
N VAL A 424 31.16 -12.56 3.86
CA VAL A 424 30.25 -13.70 4.01
C VAL A 424 29.25 -13.68 2.87
N VAL A 425 29.32 -14.69 2.00
CA VAL A 425 28.29 -14.93 0.97
C VAL A 425 27.10 -15.58 1.65
N LEU A 426 25.99 -14.87 1.75
CA LEU A 426 24.76 -15.36 2.38
C LEU A 426 23.90 -16.17 1.40
N GLU A 427 23.82 -15.69 0.17
CA GLU A 427 22.96 -16.28 -0.86
C GLU A 427 23.59 -16.05 -2.23
N GLN A 428 23.72 -17.13 -3.01
CA GLN A 428 24.08 -17.09 -4.43
C GLN A 428 22.79 -17.05 -5.24
N THR A 429 22.67 -16.12 -6.20
CA THR A 429 21.49 -15.99 -7.06
C THR A 429 21.78 -16.40 -8.50
N GLN A 430 20.73 -16.52 -9.29
CA GLN A 430 20.85 -16.70 -10.74
C GLN A 430 21.11 -15.34 -11.40
N LYS A 431 21.85 -15.35 -12.51
CA LYS A 431 21.99 -14.15 -13.34
C LYS A 431 20.71 -13.89 -14.10
N LEU A 432 20.24 -12.63 -14.08
CA LEU A 432 19.10 -12.20 -14.87
C LEU A 432 19.48 -12.00 -16.35
N GLU A 433 18.50 -12.17 -17.24
CA GLU A 433 18.69 -12.01 -18.69
C GLU A 433 18.36 -10.59 -19.15
N ALA A 434 17.28 -9.98 -18.57
CA ALA A 434 16.84 -8.63 -18.91
C ALA A 434 17.67 -7.58 -18.14
N LEU A 435 18.82 -7.19 -18.67
CA LEU A 435 19.68 -6.17 -18.10
C LEU A 435 19.84 -5.01 -19.07
N VAL A 436 19.87 -3.78 -18.56
CA VAL A 436 20.09 -2.54 -19.33
C VAL A 436 21.20 -1.71 -18.71
N GLU A 437 21.86 -0.91 -19.53
CA GLU A 437 22.77 0.13 -19.05
C GLU A 437 22.00 1.44 -18.88
N LEU A 438 22.09 2.04 -17.70
CA LEU A 438 21.50 3.33 -17.41
C LEU A 438 22.35 4.45 -18.04
N SER A 439 21.67 5.48 -18.53
CA SER A 439 22.34 6.66 -19.14
C SER A 439 23.21 7.43 -18.12
N GLU A 440 22.82 7.38 -16.86
CA GLU A 440 23.50 8.02 -15.73
C GLU A 440 23.23 7.22 -14.46
N LYS A 441 24.17 7.25 -13.50
CA LYS A 441 24.02 6.65 -12.18
C LYS A 441 24.42 7.65 -11.11
N MET A 442 23.69 7.63 -10.00
CA MET A 442 24.02 8.43 -8.82
C MET A 442 25.31 7.91 -8.17
N GLU A 443 26.24 8.82 -7.90
CA GLU A 443 27.48 8.52 -7.20
C GLU A 443 27.48 9.11 -5.78
N ALA A 444 28.17 8.46 -4.84
CA ALA A 444 28.27 8.92 -3.46
C ALA A 444 28.83 10.34 -3.35
N SER A 445 28.13 11.20 -2.65
CA SER A 445 28.50 12.59 -2.45
C SER A 445 29.74 12.75 -1.54
N LYS A 446 30.35 13.96 -1.59
CA LYS A 446 31.42 14.32 -0.64
C LYS A 446 30.94 14.29 0.83
N ASN A 447 29.64 14.48 1.08
CA ASN A 447 29.03 14.48 2.41
C ASN A 447 29.00 13.08 3.03
N VAL A 448 28.74 12.04 2.22
CA VAL A 448 28.88 10.63 2.64
C VAL A 448 30.31 10.39 3.15
N LYS A 449 31.32 10.88 2.39
CA LYS A 449 32.73 10.78 2.77
C LYS A 449 33.06 11.49 4.10
N ALA A 450 32.38 12.58 4.42
CA ALA A 450 32.55 13.29 5.69
C ALA A 450 31.88 12.57 6.86
N ALA A 451 30.65 12.06 6.67
CA ALA A 451 29.92 11.28 7.65
C ALA A 451 30.66 9.98 8.01
N GLU A 452 31.23 9.30 6.99
CA GLU A 452 32.05 8.11 7.19
C GLU A 452 33.32 8.39 7.97
N LYS A 453 34.02 9.51 7.75
CA LYS A 453 35.18 9.92 8.56
C LYS A 453 34.80 10.14 10.04
N GLN A 454 33.61 10.66 10.31
CA GLN A 454 33.13 10.82 11.67
C GLN A 454 32.84 9.45 12.30
N LEU A 455 32.24 8.54 11.53
CA LEU A 455 31.99 7.17 11.94
C LEU A 455 33.31 6.39 12.18
N GLU A 456 34.32 6.58 11.33
CA GLU A 456 35.68 5.99 11.51
C GLU A 456 36.33 6.44 12.81
N LYS A 457 36.18 7.72 13.19
CA LYS A 457 36.63 8.19 14.50
C LYS A 457 35.90 7.50 15.64
N SER A 458 34.59 7.27 15.50
CA SER A 458 33.77 6.57 16.51
C SER A 458 34.09 5.08 16.58
N ARG A 459 34.59 4.45 15.50
CA ARG A 459 35.02 3.04 15.47
C ARG A 459 36.20 2.74 16.42
N ASN A 460 36.95 3.76 16.82
CA ASN A 460 38.03 3.68 17.80
C ASN A 460 37.56 3.95 19.22
N ALA A 461 36.31 4.26 19.47
CA ALA A 461 35.73 4.44 20.78
C ALA A 461 35.31 3.09 21.40
N ASP A 462 35.24 3.06 22.75
CA ASP A 462 34.94 1.85 23.52
C ASP A 462 33.43 1.54 23.54
N PHE A 463 32.89 1.13 22.39
CA PHE A 463 31.51 0.67 22.27
C PHE A 463 31.41 -0.86 22.32
N PRO A 464 30.32 -1.41 22.86
CA PRO A 464 30.02 -2.84 22.73
C PRO A 464 30.17 -3.32 21.29
N THR A 465 30.99 -4.38 21.10
CA THR A 465 31.23 -4.94 19.75
C THR A 465 30.94 -6.43 19.78
N ILE A 466 30.06 -6.86 18.86
CA ILE A 466 29.70 -8.28 18.71
C ILE A 466 30.25 -8.82 17.39
N GLN A 467 30.67 -10.09 17.37
CA GLN A 467 31.18 -10.74 16.15
C GLN A 467 30.01 -11.36 15.36
N PHE A 468 29.97 -11.10 14.05
CA PHE A 468 29.05 -11.73 13.12
C PHE A 468 29.75 -12.90 12.42
N GLU A 469 29.30 -14.11 12.72
CA GLU A 469 29.79 -15.35 12.14
C GLU A 469 28.62 -16.11 11.49
N ALA A 470 28.21 -15.70 10.28
CA ALA A 470 27.19 -16.44 9.56
C ALA A 470 27.79 -17.70 8.92
N LEU A 471 27.13 -18.81 9.10
CA LEU A 471 27.42 -20.02 8.35
C LEU A 471 27.13 -19.79 6.86
N GLN A 472 28.13 -20.00 5.98
CA GLN A 472 27.91 -20.00 4.54
C GLN A 472 26.77 -20.99 4.21
N ARG A 473 25.61 -20.50 3.82
CA ARG A 473 24.55 -21.36 3.30
C ARG A 473 24.93 -21.75 1.87
N LYS A 474 25.49 -22.94 1.69
CA LYS A 474 25.47 -23.57 0.37
C LYS A 474 24.00 -23.80 0.04
N GLN A 475 23.42 -22.96 -0.82
CA GLN A 475 22.16 -23.35 -1.46
C GLN A 475 22.38 -24.67 -2.16
N LYS A 476 21.59 -25.67 -1.79
CA LYS A 476 21.27 -26.72 -2.73
C LYS A 476 20.46 -26.04 -3.83
N ALA A 477 21.00 -26.02 -5.05
CA ALA A 477 20.16 -25.79 -6.22
C ALA A 477 18.89 -26.61 -6.01
N GLY A 478 17.75 -25.92 -6.01
CA GLY A 478 16.48 -26.56 -5.73
C GLY A 478 16.21 -27.64 -6.77
N ASN A 479 16.61 -28.88 -6.47
CA ASN A 479 15.83 -29.99 -6.94
C ASN A 479 14.49 -29.80 -6.21
N VAL A 480 13.49 -29.42 -6.96
CA VAL A 480 12.10 -29.64 -6.57
C VAL A 480 12.05 -31.14 -6.27
N ASP A 481 12.12 -31.49 -4.98
CA ASP A 481 11.86 -32.86 -4.57
C ASP A 481 10.45 -33.14 -5.10
N ARG A 482 10.40 -34.09 -6.04
CA ARG A 482 9.15 -34.77 -6.41
C ARG A 482 8.73 -35.58 -5.19
N GLU A 483 8.35 -34.85 -4.10
CA GLU A 483 7.75 -35.50 -2.95
C GLU A 483 6.43 -36.12 -3.41
N SER A 484 6.38 -37.40 -3.19
CA SER A 484 5.26 -38.26 -3.38
C SER A 484 3.94 -37.54 -3.09
N LEU A 485 3.16 -37.33 -4.14
CA LEU A 485 1.73 -37.01 -4.07
C LEU A 485 1.09 -38.03 -3.12
N ALA A 486 0.74 -37.59 -1.92
CA ALA A 486 -0.19 -38.31 -1.07
C ALA A 486 -1.50 -38.37 -1.87
N MET A 487 -1.74 -39.47 -2.55
CA MET A 487 -2.94 -39.72 -3.35
C MET A 487 -4.17 -39.68 -2.45
N GLY A 488 -4.83 -38.55 -2.42
CA GLY A 488 -6.13 -38.40 -1.79
C GLY A 488 -6.81 -37.16 -2.36
N ASN A 489 -7.82 -37.31 -3.19
CA ASN A 489 -8.80 -36.32 -3.67
C ASN A 489 -8.30 -34.87 -3.97
N SER A 490 -7.08 -34.67 -4.36
CA SER A 490 -6.55 -33.37 -4.74
C SER A 490 -6.95 -33.02 -6.17
N LEU A 491 -7.42 -31.80 -6.39
CA LEU A 491 -7.73 -31.31 -7.75
C LEU A 491 -6.50 -31.25 -8.65
N GLU A 492 -5.30 -31.20 -8.08
CA GLU A 492 -4.03 -31.13 -8.82
C GLU A 492 -3.84 -32.31 -9.80
N ILE A 493 -4.44 -33.47 -9.51
CA ILE A 493 -4.37 -34.64 -10.39
C ILE A 493 -4.94 -34.35 -11.78
N LEU A 494 -5.93 -33.48 -11.89
CA LEU A 494 -6.52 -33.09 -13.15
C LEU A 494 -5.50 -32.43 -14.10
N ALA A 495 -4.48 -31.80 -13.56
CA ALA A 495 -3.42 -31.21 -14.38
C ALA A 495 -2.58 -32.28 -15.14
N GLU A 496 -2.53 -33.52 -14.64
CA GLU A 496 -1.84 -34.64 -15.27
C GLU A 496 -2.77 -35.45 -16.20
N GLU A 497 -4.04 -35.61 -15.79
CA GLU A 497 -4.99 -36.51 -16.46
C GLU A 497 -5.72 -35.88 -17.64
N LEU A 498 -5.92 -34.53 -17.62
CA LEU A 498 -6.70 -33.89 -18.66
C LEU A 498 -5.88 -33.60 -19.94
N PRO A 499 -6.52 -33.58 -21.12
CA PRO A 499 -5.93 -33.02 -22.32
C PRO A 499 -5.53 -31.56 -22.11
N VAL A 500 -4.43 -31.13 -22.73
CA VAL A 500 -3.89 -29.78 -22.59
C VAL A 500 -4.92 -28.70 -22.93
N GLU A 501 -5.70 -28.91 -23.97
CA GLU A 501 -6.74 -27.96 -24.39
C GLU A 501 -7.86 -27.78 -23.33
N GLU A 502 -8.12 -28.78 -22.48
CA GLU A 502 -9.07 -28.67 -21.38
C GLU A 502 -8.46 -27.92 -20.18
N LEU A 503 -7.13 -27.84 -20.08
CA LEU A 503 -6.44 -27.09 -19.03
C LEU A 503 -6.28 -25.60 -19.34
N ILE A 504 -6.18 -25.22 -20.61
CA ILE A 504 -5.99 -23.83 -21.04
C ILE A 504 -7.01 -22.85 -20.39
N PRO A 505 -8.32 -23.20 -20.27
CA PRO A 505 -9.28 -22.32 -19.60
C PRO A 505 -8.95 -21.95 -18.13
N LEU A 506 -8.11 -22.74 -17.44
CA LEU A 506 -7.66 -22.40 -16.08
C LEU A 506 -6.63 -21.27 -16.05
N LEU A 507 -6.01 -20.91 -17.17
CA LEU A 507 -4.90 -19.97 -17.27
C LEU A 507 -5.36 -18.52 -17.48
N TYR A 508 -6.67 -18.28 -17.46
CA TYR A 508 -7.29 -16.97 -17.49
C TYR A 508 -8.59 -16.98 -16.68
N GLY A 509 -9.09 -15.78 -16.33
CA GLY A 509 -10.31 -15.64 -15.54
C GLY A 509 -11.59 -16.02 -16.30
N ASN A 510 -12.73 -15.93 -15.63
CA ASN A 510 -14.02 -16.33 -16.21
C ASN A 510 -14.53 -15.30 -17.22
N THR A 511 -14.69 -15.72 -18.48
CA THR A 511 -15.10 -14.85 -19.60
C THR A 511 -16.62 -14.78 -19.79
N GLY A 512 -17.41 -15.48 -19.00
CA GLY A 512 -18.90 -15.53 -19.13
C GLY A 512 -19.64 -14.27 -18.72
N GLY A 513 -18.94 -13.23 -18.27
CA GLY A 513 -19.50 -11.97 -17.77
C GLY A 513 -19.51 -10.84 -18.80
N ILE A 514 -20.37 -9.88 -18.56
CA ILE A 514 -20.50 -8.66 -19.36
C ILE A 514 -19.27 -7.77 -19.12
N SER A 515 -18.59 -7.40 -20.20
CA SER A 515 -17.51 -6.42 -20.34
C SER A 515 -16.74 -6.00 -19.07
N SER A 516 -15.45 -6.27 -19.09
CA SER A 516 -14.44 -5.90 -18.10
C SER A 516 -14.44 -4.40 -17.77
N ASN A 517 -15.12 -4.04 -16.70
CA ASN A 517 -14.81 -2.77 -16.04
C ASN A 517 -13.64 -2.98 -15.09
N LEU A 518 -12.67 -2.06 -15.09
CA LEU A 518 -11.55 -2.09 -14.17
C LEU A 518 -12.05 -2.37 -12.75
N GLY A 519 -11.67 -3.54 -12.20
CA GLY A 519 -11.96 -3.92 -10.83
C GLY A 519 -13.40 -4.33 -10.50
N ALA A 520 -14.27 -4.64 -11.49
CA ALA A 520 -15.65 -5.11 -11.28
C ALA A 520 -16.10 -6.16 -12.32
N ALA A 521 -15.19 -7.06 -12.72
CA ALA A 521 -15.45 -8.09 -13.73
C ALA A 521 -16.10 -9.38 -13.17
N GLY A 522 -16.36 -9.45 -11.85
CA GLY A 522 -16.94 -10.64 -11.23
C GLY A 522 -18.42 -10.83 -11.53
N ILE A 523 -18.81 -12.08 -11.75
CA ILE A 523 -20.17 -12.48 -12.17
C ILE A 523 -21.00 -12.92 -10.95
N LYS A 524 -20.42 -13.73 -10.07
CA LYS A 524 -21.15 -14.41 -8.98
C LYS A 524 -21.37 -13.52 -7.75
N VAL A 525 -20.47 -12.56 -7.50
CA VAL A 525 -20.59 -11.58 -6.40
C VAL A 525 -20.56 -10.19 -7.01
N PRO A 526 -21.67 -9.45 -7.01
CA PRO A 526 -21.76 -8.12 -7.62
C PRO A 526 -20.72 -7.13 -7.07
N GLY A 527 -19.96 -6.52 -7.95
CA GLY A 527 -18.87 -5.59 -7.63
C GLY A 527 -17.53 -6.25 -7.31
N SER A 528 -17.44 -7.59 -7.32
CA SER A 528 -16.15 -8.28 -7.21
C SER A 528 -15.27 -8.04 -8.43
N ALA A 529 -13.95 -8.17 -8.26
CA ALA A 529 -12.98 -7.82 -9.30
C ALA A 529 -12.92 -8.84 -10.43
N GLY A 530 -13.19 -10.10 -10.14
CA GLY A 530 -13.15 -11.21 -11.08
C GLY A 530 -13.23 -12.55 -10.38
N GLU A 531 -13.09 -13.61 -11.14
CA GLU A 531 -13.15 -14.97 -10.65
C GLU A 531 -12.33 -15.93 -11.51
N THR A 532 -11.93 -17.07 -10.95
CA THR A 532 -11.30 -18.14 -11.74
C THR A 532 -12.30 -18.74 -12.72
N SER A 533 -11.79 -19.36 -13.79
CA SER A 533 -12.64 -19.99 -14.81
C SER A 533 -13.57 -21.05 -14.24
N GLU A 534 -14.82 -21.08 -14.72
CA GLU A 534 -15.80 -22.13 -14.39
C GLU A 534 -15.83 -23.32 -15.37
N ALA A 535 -14.95 -23.33 -16.37
CA ALA A 535 -14.95 -24.31 -17.45
C ALA A 535 -14.88 -25.77 -16.98
N LEU A 536 -14.25 -26.02 -15.83
CA LEU A 536 -14.13 -27.36 -15.25
C LEU A 536 -15.17 -27.65 -14.15
N TYR A 537 -16.11 -26.74 -13.88
CA TYR A 537 -17.05 -26.90 -12.76
C TYR A 537 -18.06 -28.03 -13.03
N GLU A 538 -18.74 -28.03 -14.17
CA GLU A 538 -19.79 -29.01 -14.46
C GLU A 538 -19.25 -30.44 -14.62
N LYS A 539 -18.10 -30.58 -15.29
CA LYS A 539 -17.54 -31.87 -15.65
C LYS A 539 -16.72 -32.51 -14.53
N TYR A 540 -15.99 -31.68 -13.78
CA TYR A 540 -14.99 -32.16 -12.81
C TYR A 540 -15.21 -31.62 -11.39
N GLY A 541 -16.21 -30.77 -11.18
CA GLY A 541 -16.54 -30.22 -9.86
C GLY A 541 -15.50 -29.23 -9.32
N VAL A 542 -14.71 -28.59 -10.20
CA VAL A 542 -13.71 -27.58 -9.82
C VAL A 542 -14.43 -26.28 -9.48
N PRO A 543 -14.43 -25.85 -8.21
CA PRO A 543 -15.16 -24.63 -7.81
C PRO A 543 -14.45 -23.36 -8.30
N VAL A 544 -15.24 -22.29 -8.42
CA VAL A 544 -14.77 -20.96 -8.80
C VAL A 544 -14.31 -20.21 -7.53
N LEU A 545 -13.19 -19.53 -7.59
CA LEU A 545 -12.72 -18.60 -6.56
C LEU A 545 -13.09 -17.16 -6.91
N ILE A 546 -13.71 -16.47 -5.97
CA ILE A 546 -14.12 -15.07 -6.11
C ILE A 546 -12.99 -14.16 -5.64
N MET A 547 -12.66 -13.14 -6.45
CA MET A 547 -11.61 -12.15 -6.19
C MET A 547 -12.22 -10.77 -5.95
N ALA A 548 -11.84 -10.08 -4.89
CA ALA A 548 -12.28 -8.71 -4.64
C ALA A 548 -11.07 -7.78 -4.49
N ASP A 549 -11.20 -6.59 -5.04
CA ASP A 549 -10.21 -5.52 -4.90
C ASP A 549 -10.45 -4.70 -3.62
N GLY A 550 -9.68 -3.64 -3.41
CA GLY A 550 -9.81 -2.68 -2.32
C GLY A 550 -8.73 -2.78 -1.25
N PRO A 551 -7.53 -2.18 -1.45
CA PRO A 551 -6.44 -2.20 -0.45
C PRO A 551 -6.80 -1.57 0.91
N ALA A 552 -7.82 -0.70 0.95
CA ALA A 552 -8.34 -0.08 2.18
C ALA A 552 -9.63 -0.73 2.73
N GLY A 553 -10.01 -1.91 2.22
CA GLY A 553 -11.22 -2.65 2.57
C GLY A 553 -11.80 -3.36 1.35
N ILE A 554 -12.65 -4.36 1.54
CA ILE A 554 -13.22 -5.12 0.43
C ILE A 554 -14.09 -4.20 -0.45
N ARG A 555 -13.81 -4.18 -1.76
CA ARG A 555 -14.60 -3.41 -2.72
C ARG A 555 -15.65 -4.31 -3.37
N LEU A 556 -16.90 -4.14 -2.96
CA LEU A 556 -18.08 -4.77 -3.57
C LEU A 556 -19.12 -3.70 -3.88
N GLN A 557 -20.12 -4.03 -4.67
CA GLN A 557 -21.29 -3.18 -4.84
C GLN A 557 -22.07 -3.08 -3.53
N ARG A 558 -22.44 -1.87 -3.08
CA ARG A 558 -23.13 -1.65 -1.78
C ARG A 558 -24.43 -2.42 -1.63
N SER A 559 -25.20 -2.47 -2.71
CA SER A 559 -26.46 -3.21 -2.80
C SER A 559 -26.73 -3.56 -4.26
N TYR A 560 -27.50 -4.62 -4.47
CA TYR A 560 -27.96 -5.04 -5.77
C TYR A 560 -29.33 -5.69 -5.63
N GLU A 561 -30.05 -5.79 -6.73
CA GLU A 561 -31.39 -6.36 -6.75
C GLU A 561 -31.42 -7.69 -7.50
N VAL A 562 -32.21 -8.62 -6.97
CA VAL A 562 -32.42 -9.96 -7.52
C VAL A 562 -33.86 -10.14 -7.86
N ASN A 563 -34.16 -10.57 -9.08
CA ASN A 563 -35.51 -10.87 -9.54
C ASN A 563 -36.05 -12.09 -8.80
N ARG A 564 -37.23 -11.95 -8.17
CA ARG A 564 -37.88 -13.02 -7.37
C ARG A 564 -38.37 -14.20 -8.21
N GLU A 565 -38.62 -14.04 -9.50
CA GLU A 565 -39.16 -15.08 -10.35
C GLU A 565 -38.12 -16.02 -10.93
N ASN A 566 -36.96 -15.46 -11.32
CA ASN A 566 -35.92 -16.22 -12.03
C ASN A 566 -34.54 -16.15 -11.36
N ASP A 567 -34.41 -15.49 -10.19
CA ASP A 567 -33.17 -15.33 -9.44
C ASP A 567 -32.04 -14.57 -10.20
N SER A 568 -32.35 -13.89 -11.27
CA SER A 568 -31.33 -13.11 -12.00
C SER A 568 -30.99 -11.82 -11.26
N VAL A 569 -29.72 -11.44 -11.25
CA VAL A 569 -29.25 -10.16 -10.74
C VAL A 569 -29.55 -9.06 -11.75
N TYR A 570 -30.16 -7.97 -11.32
CA TYR A 570 -30.33 -6.80 -12.14
C TYR A 570 -29.01 -6.04 -12.27
N GLY A 571 -28.55 -5.84 -13.51
CA GLY A 571 -27.33 -5.07 -13.77
C GLY A 571 -27.61 -3.57 -13.65
N ILE A 572 -26.74 -2.85 -12.94
CA ILE A 572 -26.84 -1.39 -12.80
C ILE A 572 -25.96 -0.62 -13.80
N GLY A 573 -25.36 -1.34 -14.73
CA GLY A 573 -24.44 -0.77 -15.71
C GLY A 573 -23.15 -0.20 -15.09
N VAL A 574 -22.24 0.20 -15.97
CA VAL A 574 -20.91 0.71 -15.57
C VAL A 574 -21.02 1.94 -14.70
N LEU A 575 -21.73 2.95 -15.16
CA LEU A 575 -21.85 4.24 -14.44
C LEU A 575 -22.69 4.13 -13.17
N GLY A 576 -23.62 3.17 -13.09
CA GLY A 576 -24.42 2.91 -11.88
C GLY A 576 -23.60 2.30 -10.74
N SER A 577 -22.52 1.58 -11.06
CA SER A 577 -21.61 0.98 -10.07
C SER A 577 -20.58 1.97 -9.48
N LEU A 578 -20.41 3.14 -10.10
CA LEU A 578 -19.44 4.15 -9.71
C LEU A 578 -20.05 5.17 -8.74
N GLU A 579 -19.20 5.75 -7.90
CA GLU A 579 -19.57 6.84 -6.95
C GLU A 579 -20.81 6.50 -6.11
N ASN A 580 -20.98 5.23 -5.72
CA ASN A 580 -22.15 4.73 -4.99
C ASN A 580 -23.50 5.03 -5.68
N GLY A 581 -23.53 4.99 -7.01
CA GLY A 581 -24.73 5.28 -7.80
C GLY A 581 -25.04 6.77 -8.02
N PHE A 582 -24.11 7.68 -7.67
CA PHE A 582 -24.30 9.11 -7.88
C PHE A 582 -24.45 9.49 -9.35
N LEU A 583 -23.68 8.84 -10.25
CA LEU A 583 -23.73 9.15 -11.69
C LEU A 583 -25.06 8.72 -12.31
N VAL A 584 -25.51 7.52 -12.03
CA VAL A 584 -26.79 6.98 -12.50
C VAL A 584 -27.52 6.33 -11.33
N THR A 585 -28.69 6.84 -11.02
CA THR A 585 -29.55 6.27 -9.97
C THR A 585 -30.68 5.50 -10.64
N GLU A 586 -30.72 4.20 -10.47
CA GLU A 586 -31.81 3.35 -10.97
C GLU A 586 -33.01 3.38 -10.02
N LYS A 587 -34.21 3.23 -10.58
CA LYS A 587 -35.42 3.07 -9.76
C LYS A 587 -35.51 1.62 -9.30
N PRO A 588 -35.88 1.38 -8.02
CA PRO A 588 -36.06 0.02 -7.52
C PRO A 588 -37.04 -0.79 -8.38
N HIS A 589 -36.71 -2.03 -8.67
CA HIS A 589 -37.55 -2.94 -9.45
C HIS A 589 -38.70 -3.47 -8.54
N GLN A 590 -39.93 -3.51 -9.06
CA GLN A 590 -41.11 -3.90 -8.26
C GLN A 590 -41.09 -5.36 -7.79
N ASN A 591 -40.43 -6.26 -8.55
CA ASN A 591 -40.38 -7.70 -8.26
C ASN A 591 -38.96 -8.14 -7.91
N ALA A 592 -38.30 -7.43 -7.00
CA ALA A 592 -36.95 -7.70 -6.61
C ALA A 592 -36.76 -7.78 -5.08
N ASP A 593 -35.77 -8.54 -4.68
CA ASP A 593 -35.19 -8.52 -3.33
C ASP A 593 -33.87 -7.77 -3.38
N THR A 594 -33.66 -6.81 -2.45
CA THR A 594 -32.43 -6.04 -2.35
C THR A 594 -31.48 -6.71 -1.38
N TYR A 595 -30.30 -7.06 -1.86
CA TYR A 595 -29.18 -7.56 -1.05
C TYR A 595 -28.18 -6.45 -0.75
N TYR A 596 -27.68 -6.37 0.49
CA TYR A 596 -26.74 -5.36 0.96
C TYR A 596 -25.37 -5.97 1.24
N GLN A 597 -24.31 -5.34 0.74
CA GLN A 597 -22.90 -5.74 0.87
C GLN A 597 -22.06 -4.58 1.43
N TYR A 598 -22.48 -4.03 2.60
CA TYR A 598 -21.73 -2.94 3.21
C TYR A 598 -20.41 -3.44 3.76
N CYS A 599 -19.32 -3.00 3.10
CA CYS A 599 -17.94 -3.25 3.53
C CYS A 599 -17.43 -2.06 4.35
N THR A 600 -16.36 -2.27 5.11
CA THR A 600 -15.75 -1.23 5.94
C THR A 600 -14.63 -0.55 5.17
N ALA A 601 -14.64 0.78 5.08
CA ALA A 601 -13.51 1.56 4.60
C ALA A 601 -12.56 1.85 5.78
N PHE A 602 -11.43 1.14 5.80
CA PHE A 602 -10.34 1.34 6.75
C PHE A 602 -9.41 2.46 6.27
N PRO A 603 -8.48 2.95 7.11
CA PRO A 603 -7.42 3.84 6.65
C PRO A 603 -6.64 3.24 5.48
N VAL A 604 -6.20 4.09 4.55
CA VAL A 604 -5.40 3.66 3.39
C VAL A 604 -4.04 3.08 3.80
N GLY A 605 -3.38 2.37 2.88
CA GLY A 605 -2.12 1.67 3.14
C GLY A 605 -1.06 2.54 3.81
N THR A 606 -0.82 3.75 3.31
CA THR A 606 0.12 4.71 3.92
C THR A 606 -0.26 5.06 5.37
N ALA A 607 -1.55 5.32 5.64
CA ALA A 607 -2.02 5.65 6.99
C ALA A 607 -1.88 4.46 7.95
N LEU A 608 -2.25 3.25 7.51
CA LEU A 608 -2.01 2.02 8.27
C LEU A 608 -0.52 1.82 8.57
N ALA A 609 0.34 2.03 7.58
CA ALA A 609 1.79 1.88 7.73
C ALA A 609 2.39 2.91 8.69
N GLN A 610 1.86 4.14 8.74
CA GLN A 610 2.26 5.18 9.70
C GLN A 610 2.07 4.76 11.16
N SER A 611 1.24 3.75 11.43
CA SER A 611 1.17 3.15 12.76
C SER A 611 2.47 2.46 13.20
N TRP A 612 3.30 1.96 12.27
CA TRP A 612 4.47 1.11 12.53
C TRP A 612 4.15 -0.08 13.46
N ASN A 613 2.91 -0.57 13.42
CA ASN A 613 2.38 -1.55 14.35
C ASN A 613 1.99 -2.84 13.64
N ARG A 614 2.89 -3.83 13.62
CA ARG A 614 2.65 -5.13 12.97
C ARG A 614 1.43 -5.88 13.54
N GLN A 615 1.14 -5.70 14.85
CA GLN A 615 -0.01 -6.33 15.47
C GLN A 615 -1.32 -5.70 14.97
N LEU A 616 -1.38 -4.37 14.85
CA LEU A 616 -2.52 -3.66 14.30
C LEU A 616 -2.80 -4.10 12.85
N LEU A 617 -1.73 -4.22 12.04
CA LEU A 617 -1.85 -4.66 10.63
C LEU A 617 -2.33 -6.10 10.52
N LYS A 618 -1.94 -6.97 11.47
CA LYS A 618 -2.47 -8.34 11.54
C LYS A 618 -3.95 -8.33 11.91
N GLU A 619 -4.36 -7.55 12.91
CA GLU A 619 -5.78 -7.37 13.30
C GLU A 619 -6.61 -6.80 12.13
N PHE A 620 -6.07 -5.83 11.38
CA PHE A 620 -6.69 -5.35 10.13
C PHE A 620 -6.95 -6.48 9.14
N GLY A 621 -5.94 -7.34 8.91
CA GLY A 621 -6.10 -8.51 8.04
C GLY A 621 -7.17 -9.49 8.54
N GLU A 622 -7.33 -9.65 9.86
CA GLU A 622 -8.39 -10.47 10.46
C GLU A 622 -9.79 -9.87 10.22
N MET A 623 -9.94 -8.52 10.27
CA MET A 623 -11.20 -7.84 9.92
C MET A 623 -11.55 -8.05 8.45
N ILE A 624 -10.57 -7.92 7.55
CA ILE A 624 -10.74 -8.19 6.11
C ILE A 624 -11.22 -9.63 5.90
N ALA A 625 -10.60 -10.61 6.55
CA ALA A 625 -10.99 -12.02 6.43
C ALA A 625 -12.43 -12.29 6.90
N GLU A 626 -12.91 -11.58 7.94
CA GLU A 626 -14.30 -11.67 8.39
C GLU A 626 -15.29 -11.17 7.32
N GLU A 627 -14.96 -10.08 6.60
CA GLU A 627 -15.78 -9.60 5.48
C GLU A 627 -15.70 -10.52 4.26
N MET A 628 -14.49 -11.04 3.94
CA MET A 628 -14.34 -12.03 2.88
C MET A 628 -15.27 -13.23 3.09
N GLU A 629 -15.26 -13.82 4.28
CA GLU A 629 -16.14 -14.94 4.63
C GLU A 629 -17.62 -14.54 4.53
N LYS A 630 -18.00 -13.38 5.07
CA LYS A 630 -19.38 -12.87 5.06
C LYS A 630 -19.93 -12.70 3.66
N PHE A 631 -19.11 -12.27 2.71
CA PHE A 631 -19.54 -11.96 1.33
C PHE A 631 -19.14 -13.02 0.30
N GLY A 632 -18.51 -14.11 0.70
CA GLY A 632 -18.13 -15.21 -0.19
C GLY A 632 -16.93 -14.89 -1.10
N VAL A 633 -16.01 -14.04 -0.65
CA VAL A 633 -14.76 -13.69 -1.34
C VAL A 633 -13.66 -14.64 -0.87
N ASN A 634 -12.92 -15.23 -1.82
CA ASN A 634 -11.84 -16.17 -1.51
C ASN A 634 -10.46 -15.53 -1.58
N LEU A 635 -10.27 -14.58 -2.49
CA LEU A 635 -8.98 -13.95 -2.74
C LEU A 635 -9.12 -12.42 -2.74
N TRP A 636 -8.39 -11.78 -1.84
CA TRP A 636 -8.31 -10.33 -1.76
C TRP A 636 -7.10 -9.82 -2.54
N LEU A 637 -7.32 -8.89 -3.49
CA LEU A 637 -6.29 -8.31 -4.35
C LEU A 637 -5.53 -7.19 -3.64
N ALA A 638 -4.91 -7.53 -2.54
CA ALA A 638 -4.12 -6.66 -1.67
C ALA A 638 -3.23 -7.50 -0.75
N PRO A 639 -2.27 -6.89 -0.02
CA PRO A 639 -1.93 -5.48 0.00
C PRO A 639 -1.12 -5.01 -1.20
N GLY A 640 -1.28 -3.72 -1.57
CA GLY A 640 -0.34 -3.01 -2.42
C GLY A 640 0.91 -2.65 -1.62
N MET A 641 2.12 -2.87 -2.17
CA MET A 641 3.34 -2.70 -1.38
C MET A 641 4.56 -2.19 -2.18
N ASN A 642 4.31 -1.52 -3.30
CA ASN A 642 5.37 -0.86 -4.05
C ASN A 642 6.04 0.24 -3.22
N ILE A 643 7.24 0.61 -3.61
CA ILE A 643 8.04 1.60 -2.89
C ILE A 643 7.54 3.02 -3.19
N HIS A 644 7.47 3.89 -2.19
CA HIS A 644 7.26 5.34 -2.38
C HIS A 644 8.52 5.95 -2.97
N ARG A 645 8.74 5.75 -4.29
CA ARG A 645 9.92 6.23 -5.01
C ARG A 645 9.89 7.74 -5.22
N ASN A 646 8.75 8.26 -5.66
CA ASN A 646 8.53 9.69 -5.92
C ASN A 646 7.21 10.14 -5.28
N PRO A 647 7.15 11.33 -4.66
CA PRO A 647 5.94 11.82 -4.00
C PRO A 647 4.77 12.09 -4.95
N LEU A 648 5.00 12.14 -6.26
CA LEU A 648 3.96 12.37 -7.26
C LEU A 648 3.28 11.09 -7.76
N CYS A 649 3.80 9.89 -7.45
CA CYS A 649 3.12 8.65 -7.86
C CYS A 649 1.70 8.60 -7.30
N GLY A 650 0.72 8.44 -8.19
CA GLY A 650 -0.71 8.52 -7.87
C GLY A 650 -1.19 7.48 -6.86
N ARG A 651 -0.58 6.29 -6.85
CA ARG A 651 -0.95 5.16 -5.98
C ARG A 651 -0.16 5.06 -4.67
N ASN A 652 0.69 6.05 -4.34
CA ASN A 652 1.41 6.02 -3.06
C ASN A 652 0.46 5.89 -1.85
N PHE A 653 -0.76 6.41 -1.92
CA PHE A 653 -1.75 6.34 -0.83
C PHE A 653 -2.04 4.90 -0.38
N GLU A 654 -2.03 3.93 -1.28
CA GLU A 654 -2.32 2.52 -0.96
C GLU A 654 -1.07 1.70 -0.64
N TYR A 655 0.13 2.21 -0.97
CA TYR A 655 1.40 1.59 -0.65
C TYR A 655 1.87 1.96 0.75
N TYR A 656 2.86 1.26 1.28
CA TYR A 656 3.21 1.39 2.68
C TYR A 656 4.36 2.34 2.97
N SER A 657 5.45 2.30 2.19
CA SER A 657 6.67 3.00 2.56
C SER A 657 7.67 3.18 1.42
N GLU A 658 8.62 4.11 1.62
CA GLU A 658 9.86 4.20 0.84
C GLU A 658 10.90 3.14 1.23
N ASP A 659 10.71 2.46 2.37
CA ASP A 659 11.65 1.43 2.88
C ASP A 659 11.10 0.02 2.68
N PRO A 660 11.84 -0.88 1.99
CA PRO A 660 11.38 -2.23 1.68
C PRO A 660 11.22 -3.13 2.91
N LEU A 661 11.97 -2.90 4.02
CA LEU A 661 11.80 -3.67 5.25
C LEU A 661 10.47 -3.33 5.90
N LEU A 662 10.14 -2.04 6.02
CA LEU A 662 8.88 -1.59 6.59
C LEU A 662 7.70 -2.08 5.74
N ALA A 663 7.74 -1.84 4.41
CA ALA A 663 6.69 -2.29 3.49
C ALA A 663 6.48 -3.80 3.55
N GLY A 664 7.55 -4.60 3.43
CA GLY A 664 7.46 -6.07 3.41
C GLY A 664 6.99 -6.67 4.74
N SER A 665 7.46 -6.13 5.87
CA SER A 665 7.08 -6.65 7.19
C SER A 665 5.64 -6.32 7.59
N LEU A 666 5.13 -5.16 7.16
CA LEU A 666 3.71 -4.79 7.36
C LEU A 666 2.80 -5.60 6.42
N ALA A 667 3.17 -5.78 5.15
CA ALA A 667 2.46 -6.65 4.21
C ALA A 667 2.40 -8.10 4.73
N ALA A 668 3.49 -8.59 5.31
CA ALA A 668 3.52 -9.91 5.95
C ALA A 668 2.55 -10.01 7.13
N ALA A 669 2.40 -8.95 7.93
CA ALA A 669 1.48 -8.92 9.06
C ALA A 669 0.02 -8.98 8.59
N VAL A 670 -0.35 -8.17 7.59
CA VAL A 670 -1.68 -8.20 6.96
C VAL A 670 -1.98 -9.59 6.37
N THR A 671 -1.05 -10.15 5.61
CA THR A 671 -1.19 -11.49 5.02
C THR A 671 -1.47 -12.56 6.08
N LYS A 672 -0.72 -12.55 7.19
CA LYS A 672 -0.95 -13.46 8.31
C LYS A 672 -2.34 -13.28 8.94
N GLY A 673 -2.83 -12.05 9.01
CA GLY A 673 -4.18 -11.74 9.48
C GLY A 673 -5.25 -12.34 8.57
N VAL A 674 -5.23 -12.03 7.28
CA VAL A 674 -6.20 -12.55 6.31
C VAL A 674 -6.16 -14.07 6.23
N GLN A 675 -4.97 -14.64 6.07
CA GLN A 675 -4.80 -16.08 5.89
C GLN A 675 -4.89 -16.89 7.21
N SER A 676 -5.14 -16.23 8.35
CA SER A 676 -5.50 -16.91 9.60
C SER A 676 -6.87 -17.56 9.51
N LYS A 677 -7.73 -17.08 8.60
CA LYS A 677 -9.05 -17.64 8.33
C LYS A 677 -9.00 -18.56 7.11
N ALA A 678 -9.44 -19.76 7.30
CA ALA A 678 -9.49 -20.74 6.24
C ALA A 678 -10.40 -20.25 5.09
N GLY A 679 -10.02 -20.50 3.82
CA GLY A 679 -10.76 -20.05 2.63
C GLY A 679 -10.46 -18.62 2.21
N CYS A 680 -9.69 -17.86 2.99
CA CYS A 680 -9.29 -16.51 2.68
C CYS A 680 -7.82 -16.46 2.29
N GLY A 681 -7.51 -15.79 1.17
CA GLY A 681 -6.16 -15.60 0.67
C GLY A 681 -5.89 -14.16 0.26
N VAL A 682 -4.62 -13.79 0.14
CA VAL A 682 -4.17 -12.49 -0.34
C VAL A 682 -3.41 -12.60 -1.64
N THR A 683 -3.45 -11.53 -2.42
CA THR A 683 -2.62 -11.31 -3.61
C THR A 683 -1.79 -10.07 -3.38
N ILE A 684 -0.53 -10.23 -2.99
CA ILE A 684 0.38 -9.08 -2.81
C ILE A 684 0.71 -8.46 -4.17
N LYS A 685 0.73 -7.12 -4.26
CA LYS A 685 0.82 -6.38 -5.54
C LYS A 685 1.60 -5.08 -5.41
N HIS A 686 2.12 -4.50 -6.53
CA HIS A 686 2.18 -5.00 -7.89
C HIS A 686 3.63 -5.38 -8.20
N PHE A 687 3.91 -6.60 -8.57
CA PHE A 687 5.27 -7.13 -8.71
C PHE A 687 5.76 -7.01 -10.17
N ALA A 688 6.71 -6.11 -10.51
CA ALA A 688 7.39 -5.16 -9.66
C ALA A 688 7.51 -3.80 -10.35
N CYS A 689 7.99 -2.79 -9.59
CA CYS A 689 8.33 -1.47 -10.14
C CYS A 689 7.15 -0.64 -10.67
N ASN A 690 5.92 -0.84 -10.19
CA ASN A 690 4.77 0.01 -10.53
C ASN A 690 4.82 1.31 -9.72
N ASN A 691 5.64 2.27 -10.16
CA ASN A 691 5.92 3.53 -9.46
C ASN A 691 5.56 4.78 -10.28
N GLN A 692 4.89 4.59 -11.42
CA GLN A 692 4.33 5.61 -12.30
C GLN A 692 2.94 5.17 -12.74
N GLU A 693 1.95 6.08 -12.69
CA GLU A 693 0.59 5.81 -13.12
C GLU A 693 0.27 6.34 -14.53
N ASP A 694 0.87 7.48 -14.91
CA ASP A 694 0.76 7.98 -16.28
C ASP A 694 1.42 6.97 -17.24
N ASN A 695 0.67 6.45 -18.21
CA ASN A 695 1.10 5.39 -19.14
C ASN A 695 1.60 4.10 -18.46
N ARG A 696 1.05 3.71 -17.32
CA ARG A 696 1.51 2.55 -16.53
C ARG A 696 1.57 1.23 -17.30
N MET A 697 0.76 1.07 -18.36
CA MET A 697 0.73 -0.16 -19.18
C MET A 697 1.88 -0.23 -20.19
N GLY A 698 2.44 0.92 -20.61
CA GLY A 698 3.47 1.01 -21.65
C GLY A 698 4.83 1.52 -21.16
N VAL A 699 4.93 1.99 -19.91
CA VAL A 699 6.21 2.49 -19.40
C VAL A 699 7.23 1.36 -19.23
N ASP A 700 8.43 1.55 -19.79
CA ASP A 700 9.59 0.67 -19.57
C ASP A 700 10.48 1.23 -18.45
N VAL A 701 10.54 0.51 -17.34
CA VAL A 701 11.35 0.87 -16.18
C VAL A 701 12.75 0.29 -16.36
N HIS A 702 13.74 1.15 -16.49
CA HIS A 702 15.14 0.78 -16.58
C HIS A 702 15.83 0.92 -15.22
N LEU A 703 16.44 -0.18 -14.73
CA LEU A 703 17.17 -0.19 -13.47
C LEU A 703 18.24 -1.29 -13.43
N SER A 704 19.26 -1.11 -12.56
CA SER A 704 20.26 -2.14 -12.33
C SER A 704 19.70 -3.34 -11.57
N GLU A 705 20.31 -4.51 -11.73
CA GLU A 705 19.91 -5.72 -10.98
C GLU A 705 20.00 -5.50 -9.47
N ARG A 706 21.03 -4.81 -9.00
CA ARG A 706 21.19 -4.44 -7.60
C ARG A 706 20.01 -3.63 -7.08
N THR A 707 19.62 -2.59 -7.80
CA THR A 707 18.48 -1.73 -7.45
C THR A 707 17.18 -2.53 -7.41
N LEU A 708 16.94 -3.34 -8.44
CA LEU A 708 15.80 -4.24 -8.50
C LEU A 708 15.71 -5.11 -7.25
N ARG A 709 16.82 -5.78 -6.86
CA ARG A 709 16.87 -6.73 -5.75
C ARG A 709 16.85 -6.08 -4.37
N GLU A 710 17.63 -5.00 -4.17
CA GLU A 710 17.78 -4.37 -2.83
C GLU A 710 16.58 -3.49 -2.45
N ILE A 711 15.87 -2.90 -3.44
CA ILE A 711 14.80 -1.93 -3.21
C ILE A 711 13.43 -2.49 -3.65
N TYR A 712 13.23 -2.74 -4.94
CA TYR A 712 11.90 -3.00 -5.49
C TYR A 712 11.38 -4.42 -5.28
N CYS A 713 12.26 -5.41 -5.25
CA CYS A 713 11.93 -6.80 -4.96
C CYS A 713 12.04 -7.16 -3.47
N ARG A 714 12.85 -6.43 -2.69
CA ARG A 714 13.16 -6.80 -1.31
C ARG A 714 11.94 -6.87 -0.39
N GLY A 715 11.01 -5.93 -0.51
CA GLY A 715 9.76 -5.95 0.27
C GLY A 715 8.92 -7.19 -0.01
N PHE A 716 8.79 -7.57 -1.27
CA PHE A 716 8.08 -8.79 -1.69
C PHE A 716 8.75 -10.05 -1.17
N GLU A 717 10.08 -10.13 -1.22
CA GLU A 717 10.83 -11.24 -0.65
C GLU A 717 10.54 -11.42 0.84
N ILE A 718 10.55 -10.34 1.61
CA ILE A 718 10.24 -10.35 3.05
C ILE A 718 8.81 -10.84 3.28
N ALA A 719 7.84 -10.30 2.55
CA ALA A 719 6.43 -10.69 2.67
C ALA A 719 6.22 -12.18 2.35
N ILE A 720 6.83 -12.67 1.27
CA ILE A 720 6.73 -14.08 0.85
C ILE A 720 7.35 -15.01 1.91
N LYS A 721 8.58 -14.73 2.35
CA LYS A 721 9.29 -15.59 3.30
C LYS A 721 8.66 -15.57 4.70
N GLU A 722 8.11 -14.42 5.14
CA GLU A 722 7.51 -14.30 6.47
C GLU A 722 6.06 -14.81 6.54
N SER A 723 5.28 -14.72 5.48
CA SER A 723 3.81 -14.93 5.55
C SER A 723 3.24 -15.91 4.54
N LYS A 724 4.01 -16.28 3.51
CA LYS A 724 3.57 -17.23 2.46
C LYS A 724 2.21 -16.84 1.84
N PRO A 725 2.10 -15.66 1.20
CA PRO A 725 0.88 -15.27 0.50
C PRO A 725 0.51 -16.33 -0.53
N VAL A 726 -0.79 -16.53 -0.77
CA VAL A 726 -1.24 -17.55 -1.73
C VAL A 726 -1.15 -17.09 -3.17
N ALA A 727 -1.09 -15.77 -3.42
CA ALA A 727 -0.95 -15.22 -4.75
C ALA A 727 -0.09 -13.95 -4.78
N ILE A 728 0.43 -13.65 -5.96
CA ILE A 728 1.13 -12.42 -6.33
C ILE A 728 0.49 -11.89 -7.60
N MET A 729 0.35 -10.56 -7.72
CA MET A 729 -0.06 -9.90 -8.97
C MET A 729 1.17 -9.24 -9.61
N SER A 730 1.48 -9.62 -10.86
CA SER A 730 2.50 -8.95 -11.66
C SER A 730 2.02 -7.55 -12.06
N SER A 731 2.94 -6.60 -12.20
CA SER A 731 2.61 -5.23 -12.57
C SER A 731 2.36 -5.06 -14.08
N TYR A 732 1.80 -3.91 -14.46
CA TYR A 732 1.56 -3.56 -15.86
C TYR A 732 2.82 -3.28 -16.66
N ASN A 733 3.75 -2.52 -16.06
CA ASN A 733 4.91 -1.94 -16.70
C ASN A 733 5.91 -2.96 -17.23
N LEU A 734 6.75 -2.53 -18.15
CA LEU A 734 7.95 -3.28 -18.52
C LEU A 734 9.03 -3.06 -17.45
N VAL A 735 9.92 -4.03 -17.32
CA VAL A 735 11.14 -3.96 -16.52
C VAL A 735 12.30 -4.38 -17.42
N ASN A 736 13.18 -3.44 -17.72
CA ASN A 736 14.32 -3.66 -18.61
C ASN A 736 13.90 -4.27 -19.97
N GLY A 737 12.85 -3.70 -20.59
CA GLY A 737 12.37 -4.10 -21.91
C GLY A 737 11.42 -5.29 -21.94
N VAL A 738 11.03 -5.86 -20.79
CA VAL A 738 10.13 -7.02 -20.72
C VAL A 738 8.96 -6.74 -19.81
N HIS A 739 7.72 -6.87 -20.29
CA HIS A 739 6.54 -6.78 -19.42
C HIS A 739 6.67 -7.69 -18.20
N ALA A 740 6.33 -7.17 -17.02
CA ALA A 740 6.45 -7.93 -15.77
C ALA A 740 5.74 -9.29 -15.84
N ALA A 741 4.55 -9.37 -16.43
CA ALA A 741 3.81 -10.61 -16.62
C ALA A 741 4.47 -11.59 -17.63
N ASN A 742 5.31 -11.10 -18.54
CA ASN A 742 6.05 -11.91 -19.51
C ASN A 742 7.50 -12.20 -19.05
N SER A 743 7.92 -11.71 -17.89
CA SER A 743 9.30 -11.80 -17.42
C SER A 743 9.58 -13.11 -16.69
N LYS A 744 10.34 -14.00 -17.34
CA LYS A 744 10.83 -15.22 -16.70
C LYS A 744 11.80 -14.92 -15.55
N ASP A 745 12.54 -13.81 -15.63
CA ASP A 745 13.41 -13.34 -14.56
C ASP A 745 12.60 -13.05 -13.28
N LEU A 746 11.49 -12.31 -13.41
CA LEU A 746 10.63 -11.98 -12.28
C LEU A 746 9.80 -13.18 -11.82
N CYS A 747 8.99 -13.75 -12.71
CA CYS A 747 7.98 -14.76 -12.35
C CYS A 747 8.57 -16.13 -11.99
N THR A 748 9.72 -16.51 -12.56
CA THR A 748 10.33 -17.82 -12.30
C THR A 748 11.62 -17.69 -11.51
N ARG A 749 12.67 -17.07 -12.05
CA ARG A 749 14.00 -17.08 -11.41
C ARG A 749 13.98 -16.45 -10.03
N ILE A 750 13.49 -15.23 -9.89
CA ILE A 750 13.46 -14.52 -8.60
C ILE A 750 12.43 -15.13 -7.67
N VAL A 751 11.16 -15.17 -8.08
CA VAL A 751 10.06 -15.50 -7.17
C VAL A 751 10.02 -16.98 -6.81
N ARG A 752 10.21 -17.87 -7.79
CA ARG A 752 10.09 -19.31 -7.55
C ARG A 752 11.42 -19.97 -7.19
N ASP A 753 12.43 -19.80 -8.04
CA ASP A 753 13.68 -20.55 -7.86
C ASP A 753 14.48 -20.02 -6.66
N GLU A 754 14.55 -18.68 -6.46
CA GLU A 754 15.33 -18.10 -5.37
C GLU A 754 14.53 -17.97 -4.08
N TRP A 755 13.25 -17.53 -4.15
CA TRP A 755 12.45 -17.29 -2.92
C TRP A 755 11.60 -18.49 -2.52
N GLY A 756 11.41 -19.48 -3.40
CA GLY A 756 10.62 -20.68 -3.14
C GLY A 756 9.11 -20.40 -3.04
N PHE A 757 8.59 -19.46 -3.82
CA PHE A 757 7.16 -19.20 -3.85
C PHE A 757 6.38 -20.30 -4.56
N GLU A 758 5.41 -20.88 -3.89
CA GLU A 758 4.58 -21.99 -4.37
C GLU A 758 3.16 -21.57 -4.79
N GLY A 759 2.77 -20.32 -4.54
CA GLY A 759 1.43 -19.83 -4.87
C GLY A 759 1.24 -19.48 -6.34
N VAL A 760 0.12 -18.87 -6.67
CA VAL A 760 -0.25 -18.42 -8.01
C VAL A 760 0.31 -17.02 -8.29
N ILE A 761 0.87 -16.81 -9.48
CA ILE A 761 1.14 -15.48 -10.02
C ILE A 761 0.04 -15.17 -11.03
N MET A 762 -0.67 -14.06 -10.81
CA MET A 762 -1.67 -13.54 -11.74
C MET A 762 -1.20 -12.25 -12.40
N SER A 763 -1.71 -11.96 -13.58
CA SER A 763 -1.51 -10.65 -14.20
C SER A 763 -2.32 -9.58 -13.49
N ASP A 764 -1.94 -8.32 -13.64
CA ASP A 764 -2.86 -7.20 -13.41
C ASP A 764 -3.94 -7.19 -14.52
N TRP A 765 -5.05 -6.45 -14.27
CA TRP A 765 -6.26 -6.49 -15.11
C TRP A 765 -6.05 -5.88 -16.50
N ASN A 766 -6.45 -6.61 -17.53
CA ASN A 766 -6.39 -6.17 -18.94
C ASN A 766 -4.96 -5.88 -19.46
N THR A 767 -3.91 -6.39 -18.82
CA THR A 767 -2.52 -6.16 -19.28
C THR A 767 -2.26 -6.72 -20.69
N THR A 768 -3.11 -7.65 -21.16
CA THR A 768 -3.03 -8.29 -22.48
C THR A 768 -3.91 -7.64 -23.55
N GLU A 769 -4.71 -6.61 -23.20
CA GLU A 769 -5.62 -5.94 -24.13
C GLU A 769 -4.93 -4.92 -25.05
N PRO A 770 -3.94 -4.09 -24.59
CA PRO A 770 -3.22 -3.20 -25.48
C PRO A 770 -2.43 -3.98 -26.55
N GLU A 771 -2.32 -3.44 -27.77
CA GLU A 771 -1.61 -4.06 -28.88
C GLU A 771 -0.12 -4.32 -28.55
N ASP A 772 0.47 -3.43 -27.77
CA ASP A 772 1.83 -3.50 -27.23
C ASP A 772 1.92 -4.04 -25.79
N GLY A 773 0.81 -4.55 -25.27
CA GLY A 773 0.69 -5.13 -23.93
C GLY A 773 1.37 -6.49 -23.76
N SER A 774 1.16 -7.10 -22.61
CA SER A 774 1.65 -8.46 -22.32
C SER A 774 1.07 -9.48 -23.30
N ILE A 775 1.89 -10.42 -23.72
CA ILE A 775 1.49 -11.46 -24.67
C ILE A 775 1.02 -12.69 -23.88
N PRO A 776 -0.25 -13.15 -24.05
CA PRO A 776 -0.82 -14.21 -23.21
C PRO A 776 -0.02 -15.51 -23.14
N TRP A 777 0.42 -16.07 -24.27
CA TRP A 777 1.22 -17.29 -24.24
C TRP A 777 2.59 -17.10 -23.56
N LYS A 778 3.17 -15.88 -23.62
CA LYS A 778 4.42 -15.56 -22.89
C LYS A 778 4.18 -15.41 -21.39
N CYS A 779 2.99 -14.98 -20.95
CA CYS A 779 2.64 -14.96 -19.53
C CYS A 779 2.76 -16.39 -18.97
N THR A 780 2.11 -17.36 -19.61
CA THR A 780 2.20 -18.78 -19.22
C THR A 780 3.64 -19.30 -19.25
N ALA A 781 4.39 -19.02 -20.32
CA ALA A 781 5.79 -19.45 -20.45
C ALA A 781 6.71 -18.83 -19.40
N ALA A 782 6.40 -17.64 -18.91
CA ALA A 782 7.15 -16.98 -17.83
C ALA A 782 6.79 -17.50 -16.43
N GLY A 783 5.71 -18.29 -16.28
CA GLY A 783 5.22 -18.75 -14.98
C GLY A 783 4.25 -17.77 -14.30
N ASN A 784 3.68 -16.81 -15.05
CA ASN A 784 2.48 -16.08 -14.68
C ASN A 784 1.28 -16.98 -14.96
N ASP A 785 0.67 -17.53 -13.92
CA ASP A 785 -0.20 -18.71 -13.99
C ASP A 785 -1.61 -18.41 -14.49
N ILE A 786 -2.11 -17.18 -14.27
CA ILE A 786 -3.47 -16.80 -14.63
C ILE A 786 -3.52 -15.36 -15.14
N ILE A 787 -4.19 -15.15 -16.26
CA ILE A 787 -4.42 -13.82 -16.87
C ILE A 787 -5.78 -13.30 -16.43
N MET A 788 -5.83 -12.07 -15.91
CA MET A 788 -7.04 -11.47 -15.40
C MET A 788 -7.45 -10.23 -16.21
N PRO A 789 -8.75 -9.96 -16.36
CA PRO A 789 -9.90 -10.78 -15.95
C PRO A 789 -10.16 -11.99 -16.87
N GLY A 790 -9.46 -12.09 -17.98
CA GLY A 790 -9.57 -13.12 -19.01
C GLY A 790 -10.39 -12.68 -20.23
N SER A 791 -10.01 -13.19 -21.40
CA SER A 791 -10.66 -12.91 -22.67
C SER A 791 -10.59 -14.11 -23.63
N GLU A 792 -11.40 -14.08 -24.69
CA GLU A 792 -11.27 -15.07 -25.77
C GLU A 792 -9.94 -14.93 -26.53
N ASN A 793 -9.37 -13.74 -26.56
CA ASN A 793 -8.05 -13.50 -27.15
C ASN A 793 -6.94 -14.18 -26.35
N ASP A 794 -7.05 -14.18 -25.01
CA ASP A 794 -6.10 -14.89 -24.13
C ASP A 794 -6.15 -16.41 -24.42
N HIS A 795 -7.35 -16.99 -24.49
CA HIS A 795 -7.53 -18.39 -24.86
C HIS A 795 -6.87 -18.72 -26.21
N LYS A 796 -7.20 -17.94 -27.22
CA LYS A 796 -6.67 -18.14 -28.58
C LYS A 796 -5.15 -18.02 -28.60
N SER A 797 -4.59 -17.01 -27.97
CA SER A 797 -3.14 -16.78 -27.95
C SER A 797 -2.38 -17.93 -27.27
N ILE A 798 -2.89 -18.45 -26.13
CA ILE A 798 -2.28 -19.59 -25.42
C ILE A 798 -2.36 -20.85 -26.29
N LEU A 799 -3.53 -21.13 -26.89
CA LEU A 799 -3.75 -22.30 -27.75
C LEU A 799 -2.86 -22.26 -29.02
N ASP A 800 -2.76 -21.10 -29.67
CA ASP A 800 -1.91 -20.90 -30.83
C ASP A 800 -0.41 -21.01 -30.45
N GLY A 801 -0.02 -20.49 -29.30
CA GLY A 801 1.33 -20.64 -28.72
C GLY A 801 1.69 -22.12 -28.54
N TYR A 802 0.79 -22.90 -27.96
CA TYR A 802 0.94 -24.34 -27.78
C TYR A 802 1.03 -25.09 -29.14
N ARG A 803 0.07 -24.88 -30.04
CA ARG A 803 0.02 -25.54 -31.35
C ARG A 803 1.20 -25.19 -32.24
N SER A 804 1.78 -23.99 -32.10
CA SER A 804 2.98 -23.59 -32.85
C SER A 804 4.30 -24.03 -32.19
N GLY A 805 4.26 -24.68 -31.03
CA GLY A 805 5.45 -25.12 -30.28
C GLY A 805 6.23 -23.99 -29.60
N LYS A 806 5.67 -22.79 -29.48
CA LYS A 806 6.24 -21.65 -28.73
C LYS A 806 6.02 -21.77 -27.21
N LEU A 807 4.94 -22.46 -26.84
CA LEU A 807 4.59 -22.79 -25.45
C LEU A 807 4.55 -24.32 -25.33
N SER A 808 5.22 -24.86 -24.35
CA SER A 808 5.28 -26.30 -24.12
C SER A 808 4.07 -26.81 -23.32
N GLU A 809 3.74 -28.10 -23.48
CA GLU A 809 2.73 -28.78 -22.67
C GLU A 809 3.06 -28.71 -21.18
N GLU A 810 4.34 -28.87 -20.79
CA GLU A 810 4.79 -28.83 -19.41
C GLU A 810 4.55 -27.46 -18.76
N GLU A 811 4.81 -26.35 -19.46
CA GLU A 811 4.53 -25.00 -18.95
C GLU A 811 3.04 -24.78 -18.67
N ILE A 812 2.15 -25.26 -19.56
CA ILE A 812 0.69 -25.21 -19.35
C ILE A 812 0.29 -26.04 -18.13
N ARG A 813 0.78 -27.29 -18.01
CA ARG A 813 0.47 -28.18 -16.90
C ARG A 813 0.95 -27.64 -15.56
N ILE A 814 2.14 -27.05 -15.50
CA ILE A 814 2.68 -26.42 -14.29
C ILE A 814 1.79 -25.27 -13.83
N CYS A 815 1.39 -24.36 -14.73
CA CYS A 815 0.50 -23.24 -14.39
C CYS A 815 -0.89 -23.75 -13.95
N ALA A 816 -1.50 -24.66 -14.70
CA ALA A 816 -2.79 -25.26 -14.36
C ALA A 816 -2.77 -25.96 -13.00
N ARG A 817 -1.70 -26.72 -12.69
CA ARG A 817 -1.51 -27.39 -11.39
C ARG A 817 -1.49 -26.38 -10.24
N ARG A 818 -0.81 -25.24 -10.39
CA ARG A 818 -0.76 -24.20 -9.35
C ARG A 818 -2.13 -23.55 -9.13
N VAL A 819 -2.88 -23.30 -10.20
CA VAL A 819 -4.24 -22.76 -10.10
C VAL A 819 -5.15 -23.77 -9.40
N LEU A 820 -5.11 -25.06 -9.78
CA LEU A 820 -5.88 -26.12 -9.12
C LEU A 820 -5.49 -26.28 -7.64
N LYS A 821 -4.20 -26.18 -7.30
CA LYS A 821 -3.69 -26.19 -5.91
C LYS A 821 -4.23 -25.02 -5.10
N LEU A 822 -4.29 -23.81 -5.68
CA LEU A 822 -4.88 -22.64 -5.06
C LEU A 822 -6.38 -22.86 -4.78
N ILE A 823 -7.11 -23.33 -5.79
CA ILE A 823 -8.55 -23.66 -5.68
C ILE A 823 -8.76 -24.70 -4.56
N ASP A 824 -8.01 -25.76 -4.54
CA ASP A 824 -8.10 -26.83 -3.53
C ASP A 824 -7.81 -26.30 -2.12
N LYS A 825 -6.79 -25.47 -1.98
CA LYS A 825 -6.41 -24.84 -0.70
C LYS A 825 -7.51 -23.92 -0.16
N LEU A 826 -8.14 -23.10 -1.01
CA LEU A 826 -9.12 -22.12 -0.55
C LEU A 826 -10.55 -22.68 -0.44
N ARG A 827 -10.87 -23.78 -1.14
CA ARG A 827 -12.17 -24.48 -0.99
C ARG A 827 -12.27 -25.34 0.26
N SER A 828 -11.14 -25.87 0.78
CA SER A 828 -11.13 -26.89 1.85
C SER A 828 -11.77 -26.40 3.16
N SER A 829 -11.86 -25.11 3.39
CA SER A 829 -12.51 -24.50 4.55
C SER A 829 -14.03 -24.52 4.53
N TYR A 830 -14.67 -24.56 3.36
CA TYR A 830 -16.12 -24.70 3.25
C TYR A 830 -16.62 -26.10 3.60
N LEU A 831 -15.74 -27.10 3.53
CA LEU A 831 -16.06 -28.48 3.90
C LEU A 831 -16.06 -28.75 5.42
N VAL A 832 -15.38 -27.94 6.20
CA VAL A 832 -15.27 -28.10 7.67
C VAL A 832 -16.45 -27.46 8.40
N MET A 833 -17.09 -26.44 7.83
CA MET A 833 -18.23 -25.74 8.46
C MET A 833 -19.59 -26.41 8.21
N SER A 834 -19.66 -27.45 7.37
CA SER A 834 -20.91 -28.20 7.10
C SER A 834 -21.05 -29.49 7.90
N LYS A 835 -20.33 -29.65 9.03
CA LYS A 835 -20.52 -30.75 9.97
C LYS A 835 -21.19 -30.27 11.26
#